data_3a6e44404a8bc8cd59e31e05c5903aca
#
_entry.id   3a6e44404a8bc8cd59e31e05c5903aca
#
_cell.length_a   1.000
_cell.length_b   1.000
_cell.length_c   1.000
_cell.angle_alpha   90.00
_cell.angle_beta   90.00
_cell.angle_gamma   90.00
#
_symmetry.space_group_name_H-M   'P 1'
#
loop_
_entity.id
_entity.type
_entity.pdbx_description
1 polymer ?
#
loop_
_entity_poly.entity_id
_entity_poly.type
_entity_poly.pdbx_seq_one_letter_code
_entity_poly.pdbx_strand_id
1 'polypeptide(L)'
;MFRPGLVVLLLLISNASFADLWVNLASFSTSARAEKARAEAIEAFKIDLSVKGTQTQGGYFYRVVAGPYRSRDDAAGLLERARTLGFKGVWVVEDSAMARRNDDVNAGLNAKKSMASGTRGAVSTRRVPTAREVAVPSRGEESTNNNDVAPEQVKPPSNYKLHKLRRDAQLQRTLRGPNEGPVSLRVKDGTEITLVRLESGESVTIDGKLEEKIWGNLPDLGAFVVTSPDTMVSAPLATIVRIFYTDRGLYLAALMEQDPSTLVERLSSRDQGELNRDYFSLHLDTSGEGRYGFFFQLNLGDSISDGTILPERQFSRDWDGAWYGASSRTEDGWIAELHIPWSLLTMPRSRGERVIGIYAGRKVAYLNESYSWPGLPYTKPQFLSAFQPLLMEGVDPRQEYSLYPYFSSTYDNLDGSNDHKIGADIFWRPSSNFQVTATATPDFGNVEADSVIVNLTAFESFYPEKRLFFQEGQEIFTTSSRSSSYGSYGQLKLLHTRRIGGPPIRPTIPEGVQVDYAGFNQPTELLGAIKMIGQSGRVRYGVLGAMESDSDFIGSRASEYVPIEQEGRDFGAFRAIYENSGGGYRAVGFMTTAVLHQSQDAHVHALDGHYLTENGTWNVDVQAITSDVTGETQGYGGFADIRYYPRQGISHSLSLDYFDRHLDINDAGYLRRNDSKSIGYYMRSRRSDIEWVKQSSTRFSLSSGWNISGENTSSRLRVGQHLSFHNLTSLMIDAEFYPSRIEDRNSFGNGSYRISDRLGFDLDYFSDTSKRFFYMIRADWQQEDIEGNRYRLGGSVVWRPTDRITMSLDGRYTTQDGWLLHRSGTSFATFDANQWSPSLGVDYFVSAKQHLRLAVQWVAIRAKENLRYELLVPGAPLTVDKDSRVSAGSNFSISRLNVQLRYRWEIAPLSDLFVVYTQNASLPSSTDRLGFASMFSETFDNPVAEQLVVKLRYRFGS
;
A
#
# COMPACT_ATOMS: atom_id res chain seq x y z
N MET A 1 -12.64 -31.44 -26.93
CA MET A 1 -13.30 -30.68 -28.03
C MET A 1 -13.81 -29.39 -27.39
N PHE A 2 -13.23 -28.33 -27.74
CA PHE A 2 -13.46 -26.89 -27.65
C PHE A 2 -12.20 -26.16 -27.24
N ARG A 3 -11.32 -25.94 -28.21
CA ARG A 3 -10.49 -24.72 -28.29
C ARG A 3 -10.98 -24.05 -29.58
N PRO A 4 -11.55 -22.88 -29.57
CA PRO A 4 -10.88 -21.65 -29.96
C PRO A 4 -11.54 -20.42 -29.32
N GLY A 5 -10.78 -19.56 -28.72
CA GLY A 5 -11.28 -18.28 -28.20
C GLY A 5 -10.16 -17.36 -27.67
N LEU A 6 -9.03 -17.93 -27.25
CA LEU A 6 -7.93 -17.15 -26.69
C LEU A 6 -6.85 -16.76 -27.72
N VAL A 7 -6.90 -17.32 -28.93
CA VAL A 7 -5.89 -17.10 -29.99
C VAL A 7 -6.13 -15.82 -30.78
N VAL A 8 -7.30 -15.18 -30.70
CA VAL A 8 -7.63 -14.00 -31.52
C VAL A 8 -7.10 -12.69 -30.97
N LEU A 9 -6.77 -12.61 -29.68
CA LEU A 9 -6.23 -11.39 -29.09
C LEU A 9 -4.67 -11.31 -29.16
N LEU A 10 -4.00 -12.45 -29.42
CA LEU A 10 -2.53 -12.50 -29.58
C LEU A 10 -2.10 -12.43 -31.06
N LEU A 11 -3.02 -12.50 -32.02
CA LEU A 11 -2.69 -12.47 -33.46
C LEU A 11 -2.65 -11.08 -34.10
N LEU A 12 -2.82 -10.00 -33.31
CA LEU A 12 -2.67 -8.62 -33.81
C LEU A 12 -1.31 -7.95 -33.51
N ILE A 13 -0.36 -8.67 -32.90
CA ILE A 13 1.00 -8.16 -32.61
C ILE A 13 2.10 -9.07 -33.22
N SER A 14 1.79 -10.03 -34.05
CA SER A 14 2.83 -10.86 -34.68
C SER A 14 3.26 -10.31 -36.06
N ASN A 15 4.01 -9.21 -36.05
CA ASN A 15 5.11 -9.01 -36.99
C ASN A 15 6.40 -9.25 -36.21
N ALA A 16 6.65 -10.46 -35.80
CA ALA A 16 7.93 -10.87 -35.27
C ALA A 16 8.93 -10.95 -36.42
N SER A 17 9.78 -9.91 -36.53
CA SER A 17 11.07 -10.07 -37.19
C SER A 17 11.83 -11.17 -36.43
N PHE A 18 12.28 -12.22 -37.08
CA PHE A 18 13.14 -13.25 -36.51
C PHE A 18 14.36 -12.56 -35.90
N ALA A 19 14.60 -12.74 -34.62
CA ALA A 19 15.77 -12.22 -33.95
C ALA A 19 17.02 -12.97 -34.50
N ASP A 20 18.02 -12.24 -34.93
CA ASP A 20 19.28 -12.80 -35.37
C ASP A 20 20.05 -13.38 -34.19
N LEU A 21 20.46 -14.68 -34.28
CA LEU A 21 21.23 -15.36 -33.24
C LEU A 21 22.72 -15.11 -33.47
N TRP A 22 23.44 -14.81 -32.36
CA TRP A 22 24.89 -14.57 -32.39
C TRP A 22 25.59 -15.53 -31.41
N VAL A 23 26.77 -16.03 -31.80
CA VAL A 23 27.62 -16.81 -30.88
C VAL A 23 28.59 -15.84 -30.19
N ASN A 24 28.45 -15.64 -28.88
CA ASN A 24 29.42 -14.87 -28.10
C ASN A 24 30.63 -15.74 -27.76
N LEU A 25 31.81 -15.30 -28.15
CA LEU A 25 33.09 -16.01 -27.88
C LEU A 25 33.77 -15.50 -26.62
N ALA A 26 33.64 -14.20 -26.31
CA ALA A 26 34.22 -13.61 -25.12
C ALA A 26 33.57 -12.24 -24.83
N SER A 27 33.60 -11.80 -23.57
CA SER A 27 33.08 -10.51 -23.12
C SER A 27 34.14 -9.75 -22.32
N PHE A 28 34.24 -8.42 -22.52
CA PHE A 28 35.27 -7.59 -21.91
C PHE A 28 34.69 -6.24 -21.46
N SER A 29 35.18 -5.71 -20.36
CA SER A 29 34.79 -4.39 -19.83
C SER A 29 35.29 -3.19 -20.68
N THR A 30 36.22 -3.39 -21.59
CA THR A 30 36.78 -2.32 -22.44
C THR A 30 36.81 -2.75 -23.93
N SER A 31 36.49 -1.82 -24.83
CA SER A 31 36.54 -2.02 -26.28
C SER A 31 37.94 -2.46 -26.76
N ALA A 32 39.01 -1.88 -26.23
CA ALA A 32 40.37 -2.20 -26.64
C ALA A 32 40.74 -3.68 -26.36
N ARG A 33 40.30 -4.26 -25.25
CA ARG A 33 40.51 -5.68 -24.93
C ARG A 33 39.67 -6.59 -25.82
N ALA A 34 38.43 -6.20 -26.14
CA ALA A 34 37.55 -6.94 -27.03
C ALA A 34 38.11 -6.95 -28.47
N GLU A 35 38.62 -5.82 -28.97
CA GLU A 35 39.24 -5.76 -30.29
C GLU A 35 40.55 -6.60 -30.38
N LYS A 36 41.37 -6.62 -29.36
CA LYS A 36 42.53 -7.49 -29.29
C LYS A 36 42.12 -8.98 -29.30
N ALA A 37 41.15 -9.39 -28.49
CA ALA A 37 40.63 -10.75 -28.44
C ALA A 37 39.91 -11.11 -29.76
N ARG A 38 39.27 -10.20 -30.45
CA ARG A 38 38.70 -10.40 -31.79
C ARG A 38 39.77 -10.75 -32.82
N ALA A 39 40.92 -10.02 -32.82
CA ALA A 39 41.99 -10.26 -33.73
C ALA A 39 42.62 -11.67 -33.53
N GLU A 40 42.86 -12.06 -32.23
CA GLU A 40 43.34 -13.39 -31.86
C GLU A 40 42.36 -14.51 -32.24
N ALA A 41 41.06 -14.28 -32.02
CA ALA A 41 39.98 -15.22 -32.37
C ALA A 41 39.80 -15.38 -33.91
N ILE A 42 39.93 -14.31 -34.69
CA ILE A 42 39.87 -14.38 -36.17
C ILE A 42 40.98 -15.32 -36.71
N GLU A 43 42.17 -15.20 -36.15
CA GLU A 43 43.28 -16.07 -36.51
C GLU A 43 43.04 -17.55 -36.20
N ALA A 44 42.43 -17.83 -35.02
CA ALA A 44 42.12 -19.17 -34.55
C ALA A 44 40.95 -19.83 -35.27
N PHE A 45 39.85 -19.06 -35.54
CA PHE A 45 38.64 -19.60 -36.13
C PHE A 45 38.59 -19.47 -37.67
N LYS A 46 39.35 -18.56 -38.26
CA LYS A 46 39.33 -18.17 -39.69
C LYS A 46 37.92 -17.84 -40.18
N ILE A 47 37.17 -17.10 -39.36
CA ILE A 47 35.84 -16.56 -39.65
C ILE A 47 35.80 -15.08 -39.32
N ASP A 48 34.89 -14.38 -39.92
CA ASP A 48 34.69 -12.98 -39.58
C ASP A 48 33.99 -12.81 -38.24
N LEU A 49 34.50 -11.95 -37.35
CA LEU A 49 34.02 -11.70 -36.02
C LEU A 49 33.81 -10.20 -35.80
N SER A 50 32.80 -9.84 -35.08
CA SER A 50 32.51 -8.44 -34.70
C SER A 50 32.59 -8.22 -33.20
N VAL A 51 32.88 -6.95 -32.81
CA VAL A 51 32.79 -6.52 -31.41
C VAL A 51 31.50 -5.72 -31.26
N LYS A 52 30.59 -6.16 -30.41
CA LYS A 52 29.34 -5.50 -30.11
C LYS A 52 29.29 -5.07 -28.64
N GLY A 53 28.94 -3.79 -28.43
CA GLY A 53 28.68 -3.28 -27.07
C GLY A 53 27.30 -3.70 -26.58
N THR A 54 27.23 -4.19 -25.36
CA THR A 54 25.98 -4.65 -24.72
C THR A 54 25.90 -4.10 -23.32
N GLN A 55 24.77 -3.51 -22.97
CA GLN A 55 24.46 -3.11 -21.61
C GLN A 55 23.87 -4.33 -20.87
N THR A 56 24.45 -4.72 -19.75
CA THR A 56 23.93 -5.75 -18.86
C THR A 56 23.76 -5.19 -17.45
N GLN A 57 23.12 -5.90 -16.55
CA GLN A 57 22.99 -5.50 -15.14
C GLN A 57 24.33 -5.32 -14.43
N GLY A 58 25.39 -6.03 -14.86
CA GLY A 58 26.76 -5.91 -14.36
C GLY A 58 27.62 -4.84 -15.05
N GLY A 59 27.03 -3.94 -15.87
CA GLY A 59 27.73 -2.87 -16.56
C GLY A 59 27.74 -3.02 -18.09
N TYR A 60 28.47 -2.13 -18.75
CA TYR A 60 28.61 -2.13 -20.21
C TYR A 60 29.78 -3.04 -20.65
N PHE A 61 29.48 -4.06 -21.44
CA PHE A 61 30.47 -5.02 -21.94
C PHE A 61 30.60 -4.99 -23.45
N TYR A 62 31.81 -5.29 -23.93
CA TYR A 62 32.12 -5.45 -25.34
C TYR A 62 32.27 -6.95 -25.65
N ARG A 63 31.35 -7.49 -26.45
CA ARG A 63 31.31 -8.92 -26.79
C ARG A 63 31.93 -9.17 -28.15
N VAL A 64 32.79 -10.18 -28.22
CA VAL A 64 33.31 -10.68 -29.50
C VAL A 64 32.34 -11.75 -29.99
N VAL A 65 31.65 -11.48 -31.09
CA VAL A 65 30.55 -12.31 -31.57
C VAL A 65 30.74 -12.75 -33.04
N ALA A 66 30.22 -13.95 -33.35
CA ALA A 66 30.10 -14.53 -34.67
C ALA A 66 28.62 -14.65 -35.07
N GLY A 67 28.26 -14.34 -36.27
CA GLY A 67 26.91 -14.43 -36.80
C GLY A 67 26.57 -13.24 -37.71
N PRO A 68 25.26 -13.02 -38.06
CA PRO A 68 24.08 -13.65 -37.49
C PRO A 68 23.78 -15.09 -38.02
N TYR A 69 23.20 -15.92 -37.14
CA TYR A 69 22.72 -17.27 -37.47
C TYR A 69 21.17 -17.29 -37.47
N ARG A 70 20.58 -18.15 -38.35
CA ARG A 70 19.11 -18.25 -38.48
C ARG A 70 18.48 -19.21 -37.47
N SER A 71 19.27 -20.17 -36.93
CA SER A 71 18.81 -21.13 -35.95
C SER A 71 19.92 -21.49 -34.95
N ARG A 72 19.59 -22.06 -33.80
CA ARG A 72 20.58 -22.59 -32.83
C ARG A 72 21.38 -23.75 -33.42
N ASP A 73 20.79 -24.54 -34.31
CA ASP A 73 21.47 -25.65 -34.98
C ASP A 73 22.55 -25.15 -35.95
N ASP A 74 22.34 -24.03 -36.64
CA ASP A 74 23.36 -23.39 -37.48
C ASP A 74 24.55 -22.88 -36.67
N ALA A 75 24.33 -22.47 -35.44
CA ALA A 75 25.37 -22.00 -34.51
C ALA A 75 26.10 -23.12 -33.78
N ALA A 76 25.51 -24.32 -33.65
CA ALA A 76 26.03 -25.43 -32.85
C ALA A 76 27.44 -25.88 -33.28
N GLY A 77 27.73 -25.93 -34.59
CA GLY A 77 29.07 -26.31 -35.08
C GLY A 77 30.19 -25.33 -34.68
N LEU A 78 29.89 -24.04 -34.55
CA LEU A 78 30.84 -23.03 -34.08
C LEU A 78 31.04 -23.14 -32.57
N LEU A 79 29.96 -23.35 -31.80
CA LEU A 79 30.02 -23.56 -30.36
C LEU A 79 30.92 -24.73 -29.98
N GLU A 80 30.77 -25.88 -30.66
CA GLU A 80 31.55 -27.06 -30.42
C GLU A 80 33.05 -26.85 -30.78
N ARG A 81 33.30 -26.16 -31.86
CA ARG A 81 34.64 -25.80 -32.30
C ARG A 81 35.30 -24.79 -31.34
N ALA A 82 34.56 -23.84 -30.82
CA ALA A 82 35.06 -22.88 -29.83
C ALA A 82 35.43 -23.55 -28.51
N ARG A 83 34.64 -24.52 -28.05
CA ARG A 83 34.93 -25.33 -26.87
C ARG A 83 36.18 -26.17 -27.05
N THR A 84 36.34 -26.80 -28.21
CA THR A 84 37.51 -27.62 -28.55
C THR A 84 38.79 -26.78 -28.61
N LEU A 85 38.72 -25.53 -29.00
CA LEU A 85 39.85 -24.59 -29.04
C LEU A 85 40.12 -23.91 -27.68
N GLY A 86 39.39 -24.29 -26.61
CA GLY A 86 39.65 -23.85 -25.26
C GLY A 86 39.02 -22.49 -24.91
N PHE A 87 38.10 -21.98 -25.71
CA PHE A 87 37.34 -20.81 -25.36
C PHE A 87 36.27 -21.18 -24.29
N LYS A 88 36.45 -20.66 -23.09
CA LYS A 88 35.55 -20.90 -21.96
C LYS A 88 34.40 -19.85 -21.96
N GLY A 89 33.19 -20.31 -21.67
CA GLY A 89 32.01 -19.39 -21.57
C GLY A 89 31.50 -18.91 -22.92
N VAL A 90 31.40 -19.80 -23.94
CA VAL A 90 30.83 -19.51 -25.25
C VAL A 90 29.35 -19.88 -25.27
N TRP A 91 28.46 -18.94 -25.62
CA TRP A 91 26.99 -19.17 -25.66
C TRP A 91 26.35 -18.43 -26.85
N VAL A 92 25.10 -18.80 -27.16
CA VAL A 92 24.28 -18.12 -28.19
C VAL A 92 23.52 -16.98 -27.56
N VAL A 93 23.56 -15.81 -28.16
CA VAL A 93 22.86 -14.59 -27.77
C VAL A 93 21.80 -14.27 -28.81
N GLU A 94 20.55 -14.08 -28.37
CA GLU A 94 19.48 -13.55 -29.21
C GLU A 94 19.53 -12.01 -29.17
N ASP A 95 19.55 -11.40 -30.37
CA ASP A 95 19.77 -9.96 -30.46
C ASP A 95 18.52 -9.17 -30.78
N SER A 96 17.63 -8.99 -29.79
CA SER A 96 16.58 -7.97 -29.87
C SER A 96 17.06 -6.57 -29.43
N ALA A 97 18.17 -6.46 -28.71
CA ALA A 97 18.70 -5.22 -28.15
C ALA A 97 19.86 -4.60 -28.96
N MET A 98 20.59 -5.41 -29.76
CA MET A 98 21.76 -4.93 -30.48
C MET A 98 21.45 -4.27 -31.87
N ALA A 99 20.30 -4.58 -32.46
CA ALA A 99 19.96 -4.10 -33.82
C ALA A 99 19.60 -2.61 -33.90
N ARG A 100 19.25 -1.95 -32.82
CA ARG A 100 18.72 -0.58 -32.87
C ARG A 100 19.75 0.55 -32.90
N ARG A 101 21.04 0.30 -32.77
CA ARG A 101 22.07 1.37 -32.70
C ARG A 101 23.00 1.49 -33.91
N ASN A 102 23.03 0.52 -34.83
CA ASN A 102 23.80 0.64 -36.05
C ASN A 102 23.08 1.49 -37.13
N ASP A 103 21.75 1.59 -37.08
CA ASP A 103 21.00 2.40 -38.05
C ASP A 103 21.04 3.91 -37.72
N ASP A 104 21.13 4.26 -36.43
CA ASP A 104 21.19 5.68 -35.99
C ASP A 104 22.55 6.36 -36.31
N VAL A 105 23.65 5.60 -36.34
CA VAL A 105 24.97 6.18 -36.70
C VAL A 105 25.10 6.45 -38.19
N ASN A 106 24.46 5.66 -39.03
CA ASN A 106 24.44 5.88 -40.50
C ASN A 106 23.40 6.95 -40.92
N ALA A 107 22.30 7.11 -40.17
CA ALA A 107 21.33 8.16 -40.41
C ALA A 107 21.88 9.57 -40.08
N GLY A 108 22.72 9.67 -39.01
CA GLY A 108 23.36 10.93 -38.59
C GLY A 108 24.44 11.45 -39.59
N LEU A 109 25.08 10.60 -40.34
CA LEU A 109 26.08 10.98 -41.36
C LEU A 109 25.49 11.40 -42.69
N ASN A 110 24.32 10.89 -43.05
CA ASN A 110 23.62 11.28 -44.30
C ASN A 110 22.76 12.56 -44.15
N ALA A 111 22.37 12.95 -42.91
CA ALA A 111 21.61 14.19 -42.68
C ALA A 111 22.48 15.46 -42.73
N LYS A 112 23.82 15.36 -42.64
CA LYS A 112 24.75 16.50 -42.77
C LYS A 112 25.13 16.90 -44.17
N LYS A 113 24.70 16.16 -45.21
CA LYS A 113 25.00 16.46 -46.61
C LYS A 113 23.84 17.04 -47.44
N SER A 114 22.66 17.25 -46.87
CA SER A 114 21.47 17.68 -47.60
C SER A 114 20.86 19.03 -47.18
N MET A 115 21.53 19.84 -46.36
CA MET A 115 21.00 21.17 -46.02
C MET A 115 21.95 22.28 -46.42
N ALA A 116 22.02 22.51 -47.74
CA ALA A 116 22.49 23.75 -48.33
C ALA A 116 21.67 24.02 -49.59
N SER A 117 20.49 24.60 -49.43
CA SER A 117 19.83 25.55 -50.37
C SER A 117 18.32 25.63 -50.11
N GLY A 118 17.85 26.86 -49.95
CA GLY A 118 16.48 27.19 -50.39
C GLY A 118 15.48 27.72 -49.39
N THR A 119 15.50 29.03 -49.19
CA THR A 119 14.35 29.98 -49.16
C THR A 119 13.27 29.92 -48.09
N ARG A 120 13.26 31.01 -47.35
CA ARG A 120 12.21 31.83 -46.67
C ARG A 120 10.74 31.40 -46.81
N GLY A 121 10.10 31.19 -45.67
CA GLY A 121 8.65 31.23 -45.50
C GLY A 121 8.29 31.56 -44.07
N ALA A 122 7.50 32.59 -43.86
CA ALA A 122 7.16 33.20 -42.59
C ALA A 122 6.36 32.25 -41.69
N VAL A 123 6.75 32.14 -40.43
CA VAL A 123 6.00 31.43 -39.39
C VAL A 123 5.52 32.44 -38.36
N SER A 124 4.20 32.52 -38.25
CA SER A 124 3.48 33.26 -37.21
C SER A 124 3.72 32.61 -35.83
N THR A 125 4.36 33.33 -34.95
CA THR A 125 4.60 32.93 -33.55
C THR A 125 3.35 33.17 -32.73
N ARG A 126 2.68 32.11 -32.35
CA ARG A 126 1.69 32.13 -31.24
C ARG A 126 2.45 31.99 -29.93
N ARG A 127 2.45 33.06 -29.15
CA ARG A 127 3.05 33.12 -27.84
C ARG A 127 2.28 32.18 -26.85
N VAL A 128 3.03 31.34 -26.20
CA VAL A 128 2.64 30.62 -24.99
C VAL A 128 2.76 31.60 -23.81
N PRO A 129 1.76 31.72 -22.92
CA PRO A 129 1.87 32.58 -21.75
C PRO A 129 2.82 31.93 -20.71
N THR A 130 3.87 32.63 -20.38
CA THR A 130 4.76 32.36 -19.27
C THR A 130 4.03 32.52 -17.93
N ALA A 131 4.23 31.58 -17.03
CA ALA A 131 3.77 31.63 -15.65
C ALA A 131 4.29 32.89 -14.95
N ARG A 132 3.39 33.60 -14.29
CA ARG A 132 3.69 34.74 -13.45
C ARG A 132 4.35 34.29 -12.16
N GLU A 133 5.55 34.83 -11.92
CA GLU A 133 6.24 34.75 -10.62
C GLU A 133 5.35 35.39 -9.54
N VAL A 134 5.06 34.63 -8.51
CA VAL A 134 4.45 35.15 -7.26
C VAL A 134 5.59 35.64 -6.37
N ALA A 135 5.70 36.94 -6.22
CA ALA A 135 6.60 37.57 -5.28
C ALA A 135 6.18 37.28 -3.84
N VAL A 136 7.13 36.81 -3.05
CA VAL A 136 7.00 36.59 -1.60
C VAL A 136 7.15 37.95 -0.90
N PRO A 137 6.19 38.37 -0.05
CA PRO A 137 6.40 39.57 0.76
C PRO A 137 7.31 39.23 1.95
N SER A 138 8.39 39.97 2.08
CA SER A 138 9.29 39.98 3.25
C SER A 138 8.54 40.50 4.49
N ARG A 139 8.47 39.69 5.54
CA ARG A 139 8.05 40.14 6.87
C ARG A 139 9.20 40.86 7.57
N GLY A 140 8.95 42.10 7.97
CA GLY A 140 9.78 42.85 8.86
C GLY A 140 9.75 42.30 10.28
N GLU A 141 10.93 42.39 10.91
CA GLU A 141 11.16 42.10 12.33
C GLU A 141 10.41 43.11 13.22
N GLU A 142 9.71 42.58 14.24
CA GLU A 142 9.57 43.35 15.48
C GLU A 142 9.61 42.43 16.69
N SER A 143 10.28 42.94 17.68
CA SER A 143 10.89 42.37 18.86
C SER A 143 9.95 41.97 19.97
N THR A 144 10.40 40.94 20.68
CA THR A 144 10.38 40.64 22.12
C THR A 144 9.27 41.23 23.02
N ASN A 145 8.57 40.30 23.71
CA ASN A 145 8.53 40.34 25.19
C ASN A 145 8.11 39.00 25.79
N ASN A 146 8.93 38.49 26.68
CA ASN A 146 8.65 37.39 27.60
C ASN A 146 7.54 37.77 28.57
N ASN A 147 6.61 36.84 28.83
CA ASN A 147 6.07 36.64 30.17
C ASN A 147 5.50 35.19 30.25
N ASP A 148 6.15 34.41 31.14
CA ASP A 148 5.68 33.13 31.62
C ASP A 148 4.35 33.25 32.36
N VAL A 149 3.30 32.59 31.88
CA VAL A 149 2.10 32.28 32.63
C VAL A 149 1.66 30.85 32.33
N ALA A 150 1.57 30.02 33.35
CA ALA A 150 1.05 28.65 33.31
C ALA A 150 -0.39 28.60 32.79
N PRO A 151 -0.79 27.57 32.01
CA PRO A 151 -2.15 27.51 31.47
C PRO A 151 -3.16 27.12 32.54
N GLU A 152 -4.01 28.08 32.87
CA GLU A 152 -5.20 27.91 33.67
C GLU A 152 -6.30 27.16 32.86
N GLN A 153 -7.00 26.22 33.47
CA GLN A 153 -8.11 25.47 32.86
C GLN A 153 -9.27 26.43 32.53
N VAL A 154 -9.47 26.74 31.26
CA VAL A 154 -10.55 27.60 30.80
C VAL A 154 -11.88 26.84 30.82
N LYS A 155 -12.76 27.18 31.75
CA LYS A 155 -14.20 26.84 31.68
C LYS A 155 -14.86 27.68 30.57
N PRO A 156 -15.77 27.12 29.76
CA PRO A 156 -16.43 27.87 28.71
C PRO A 156 -17.29 29.00 29.31
N PRO A 157 -17.22 30.21 28.76
CA PRO A 157 -17.96 31.36 29.27
C PRO A 157 -19.45 31.22 29.09
N SER A 158 -20.21 31.59 30.10
CA SER A 158 -21.70 31.52 30.17
C SER A 158 -22.45 32.41 29.14
N ASN A 159 -21.74 33.23 28.39
CA ASN A 159 -22.32 34.14 27.37
C ASN A 159 -22.24 33.58 25.93
N TYR A 160 -21.82 32.35 25.74
CA TYR A 160 -21.58 31.72 24.44
C TYR A 160 -22.85 31.70 23.53
N LYS A 161 -24.04 31.45 24.09
CA LYS A 161 -25.29 31.39 23.33
C LYS A 161 -25.72 32.74 22.72
N LEU A 162 -25.47 33.88 23.41
CA LEU A 162 -25.86 35.21 22.90
C LEU A 162 -24.88 35.71 21.84
N HIS A 163 -23.60 35.42 21.98
CA HIS A 163 -22.60 35.70 20.93
C HIS A 163 -22.84 34.86 19.68
N LYS A 164 -23.27 33.60 19.83
CA LYS A 164 -23.58 32.70 18.72
C LYS A 164 -24.67 33.25 17.82
N LEU A 165 -25.80 33.70 18.38
CA LEU A 165 -26.92 34.27 17.62
C LEU A 165 -26.57 35.58 16.89
N ARG A 166 -25.67 36.39 17.45
CA ARG A 166 -25.16 37.61 16.80
C ARG A 166 -24.16 37.31 15.71
N ARG A 167 -23.28 36.28 15.87
CA ARG A 167 -22.33 35.82 14.86
C ARG A 167 -23.00 35.18 13.66
N ASP A 168 -23.97 34.28 13.89
CA ASP A 168 -24.74 33.67 12.80
C ASP A 168 -25.39 34.70 11.89
N ALA A 169 -25.89 35.83 12.50
CA ALA A 169 -26.43 36.94 11.75
C ALA A 169 -25.35 37.78 11.02
N GLN A 170 -24.14 37.84 11.55
CA GLN A 170 -23.00 38.59 10.98
C GLN A 170 -22.28 37.81 9.88
N LEU A 171 -22.04 36.50 10.07
CA LEU A 171 -21.54 35.58 9.02
C LEU A 171 -22.54 35.55 7.84
N GLN A 172 -23.81 35.44 8.12
CA GLN A 172 -24.88 35.51 7.12
C GLN A 172 -24.88 36.86 6.35
N ARG A 173 -24.51 37.98 7.02
CA ARG A 173 -24.39 39.30 6.39
C ARG A 173 -23.10 39.44 5.57
N THR A 174 -22.00 38.87 5.99
CA THR A 174 -20.70 38.94 5.27
C THR A 174 -20.71 38.08 4.00
N LEU A 175 -21.53 37.00 3.98
CA LEU A 175 -21.66 36.09 2.85
C LEU A 175 -22.86 36.43 1.94
N ARG A 176 -23.70 37.43 2.26
CA ARG A 176 -24.84 37.91 1.42
C ARG A 176 -24.51 39.23 0.77
N GLY A 177 -24.54 39.26 -0.57
CA GLY A 177 -24.62 40.48 -1.31
C GLY A 177 -25.93 41.24 -0.98
N PRO A 178 -25.96 42.56 -1.07
CA PRO A 178 -27.06 43.39 -0.53
C PRO A 178 -28.43 43.29 -1.20
N ASN A 179 -28.60 42.53 -2.30
CA ASN A 179 -29.84 42.61 -3.09
C ASN A 179 -30.40 41.32 -3.73
N GLU A 180 -29.95 40.11 -3.34
CA GLU A 180 -30.52 38.90 -3.93
C GLU A 180 -31.09 37.99 -2.83
N GLY A 181 -32.33 37.54 -3.03
CA GLY A 181 -32.99 36.61 -2.12
C GLY A 181 -32.33 35.23 -2.15
N PRO A 182 -32.46 34.43 -1.07
CA PRO A 182 -31.82 33.16 -0.96
C PRO A 182 -32.28 32.19 -2.05
N VAL A 183 -31.35 31.61 -2.81
CA VAL A 183 -31.61 30.44 -3.64
C VAL A 183 -31.91 29.28 -2.72
N SER A 184 -33.14 28.76 -2.75
CA SER A 184 -33.49 27.56 -1.98
C SER A 184 -33.07 26.30 -2.73
N LEU A 185 -32.56 25.29 -2.01
CA LEU A 185 -32.38 23.96 -2.57
C LEU A 185 -33.72 23.44 -3.09
N ARG A 186 -33.77 23.03 -4.35
CA ARG A 186 -34.95 22.39 -4.93
C ARG A 186 -34.92 20.93 -4.59
N VAL A 187 -35.93 20.42 -3.90
CA VAL A 187 -36.12 19.02 -3.60
C VAL A 187 -37.04 18.44 -4.65
N LYS A 188 -36.53 17.47 -5.45
CA LYS A 188 -37.30 16.71 -6.44
C LYS A 188 -37.78 15.43 -5.76
N ASP A 189 -39.06 15.10 -5.91
CA ASP A 189 -39.68 13.86 -5.35
C ASP A 189 -39.48 13.64 -3.84
N GLY A 190 -39.17 14.70 -3.08
CA GLY A 190 -39.06 14.69 -1.62
C GLY A 190 -37.74 14.18 -1.04
N THR A 191 -36.82 13.65 -1.86
CA THR A 191 -35.53 13.03 -1.41
C THR A 191 -34.29 13.54 -2.13
N GLU A 192 -34.39 13.95 -3.39
CA GLU A 192 -33.24 14.39 -4.19
C GLU A 192 -33.08 15.92 -4.14
N ILE A 193 -31.83 16.38 -3.97
CA ILE A 193 -31.47 17.78 -3.95
C ILE A 193 -30.87 18.13 -5.31
N THR A 194 -31.44 19.13 -6.01
CA THR A 194 -30.88 19.64 -7.27
C THR A 194 -29.76 20.63 -6.98
N LEU A 195 -28.55 20.34 -7.49
CA LEU A 195 -27.42 21.26 -7.35
C LEU A 195 -27.49 22.45 -8.29
N VAL A 196 -26.93 23.57 -7.85
CA VAL A 196 -26.74 24.76 -8.67
C VAL A 196 -25.65 24.52 -9.70
N ARG A 197 -25.97 24.72 -10.99
CA ARG A 197 -24.97 24.73 -12.07
C ARG A 197 -24.53 26.17 -12.34
N LEU A 198 -23.23 26.40 -12.39
CA LEU A 198 -22.65 27.67 -12.83
C LEU A 198 -22.29 27.57 -14.32
N GLU A 199 -22.66 28.56 -15.10
CA GLU A 199 -22.29 28.64 -16.51
C GLU A 199 -20.82 29.07 -16.67
N SER A 200 -20.20 28.64 -17.78
CA SER A 200 -18.79 28.93 -18.06
C SER A 200 -18.55 30.45 -18.18
N GLY A 201 -17.84 31.01 -17.23
CA GLY A 201 -17.49 32.45 -17.24
C GLY A 201 -17.05 33.01 -15.89
N GLU A 202 -17.53 32.49 -14.79
CA GLU A 202 -17.03 32.81 -13.46
C GLU A 202 -15.91 31.88 -13.06
N SER A 203 -14.73 32.43 -12.72
CA SER A 203 -13.60 31.66 -12.20
C SER A 203 -13.59 31.72 -10.69
N VAL A 204 -13.55 30.57 -10.04
CA VAL A 204 -13.30 30.42 -8.61
C VAL A 204 -11.85 30.01 -8.41
N THR A 205 -11.15 30.69 -7.51
CA THR A 205 -9.77 30.38 -7.14
C THR A 205 -9.79 29.58 -5.85
N ILE A 206 -9.21 28.39 -5.86
CA ILE A 206 -9.12 27.55 -4.66
C ILE A 206 -7.91 28.02 -3.84
N ASP A 207 -8.14 28.96 -2.94
CA ASP A 207 -7.09 29.55 -2.09
C ASP A 207 -7.43 29.56 -0.58
N GLY A 208 -8.57 28.95 -0.23
CA GLY A 208 -9.08 28.87 1.15
C GLY A 208 -9.77 30.15 1.61
N LYS A 209 -10.12 31.06 0.70
CA LYS A 209 -10.88 32.29 1.00
C LYS A 209 -12.16 32.30 0.18
N LEU A 210 -13.24 32.72 0.77
CA LEU A 210 -14.54 32.77 0.11
C LEU A 210 -14.88 34.23 -0.32
N GLU A 211 -14.00 34.79 -1.14
CA GLU A 211 -14.13 36.17 -1.62
C GLU A 211 -15.06 36.30 -2.84
N GLU A 212 -15.28 35.18 -3.57
CA GLU A 212 -16.15 35.16 -4.73
C GLU A 212 -17.64 35.24 -4.33
N LYS A 213 -18.38 36.08 -5.06
CA LYS A 213 -19.80 36.34 -4.81
C LYS A 213 -20.67 35.10 -4.86
N ILE A 214 -20.25 34.07 -5.61
CA ILE A 214 -21.02 32.84 -5.74
C ILE A 214 -21.22 32.17 -4.38
N TRP A 215 -20.19 32.12 -3.53
CA TRP A 215 -20.27 31.51 -2.22
C TRP A 215 -21.35 32.14 -1.33
N GLY A 216 -21.59 33.45 -1.48
CA GLY A 216 -22.62 34.18 -0.73
C GLY A 216 -24.06 33.82 -1.12
N ASN A 217 -24.28 33.35 -2.37
CA ASN A 217 -25.61 33.16 -2.95
C ASN A 217 -26.09 31.70 -2.89
N LEU A 218 -25.21 30.75 -2.49
CA LEU A 218 -25.55 29.35 -2.44
C LEU A 218 -26.26 28.97 -1.13
N PRO A 219 -27.19 28.00 -1.19
CA PRO A 219 -27.83 27.43 0.00
C PRO A 219 -26.87 26.52 0.78
N ASP A 220 -27.08 26.43 2.08
CA ASP A 220 -26.34 25.50 2.94
C ASP A 220 -26.89 24.07 2.79
N LEU A 221 -26.04 23.03 2.86
CA LEU A 221 -26.50 21.65 2.71
C LEU A 221 -27.39 21.16 3.84
N GLY A 222 -27.11 21.52 5.09
CA GLY A 222 -27.92 21.14 6.24
C GLY A 222 -27.16 21.04 7.54
N ALA A 223 -27.87 20.70 8.61
CA ALA A 223 -27.30 20.64 9.95
C ALA A 223 -26.51 19.33 10.18
N PHE A 224 -25.30 19.46 10.72
CA PHE A 224 -24.45 18.34 11.09
C PHE A 224 -24.85 17.73 12.43
N VAL A 225 -24.66 16.43 12.58
CA VAL A 225 -24.83 15.68 13.83
C VAL A 225 -23.54 14.98 14.25
N VAL A 226 -23.41 14.68 15.54
CA VAL A 226 -22.27 13.95 16.11
C VAL A 226 -22.40 12.47 15.77
N THR A 227 -21.49 11.94 14.96
CA THR A 227 -21.51 10.55 14.49
C THR A 227 -20.39 9.68 15.10
N SER A 228 -19.39 10.33 15.70
CA SER A 228 -18.38 9.65 16.53
C SER A 228 -18.00 10.55 17.73
N PRO A 229 -18.30 10.15 18.98
CA PRO A 229 -19.11 9.00 19.36
C PRO A 229 -20.49 9.07 18.73
N ASP A 230 -21.13 7.94 18.46
CA ASP A 230 -22.39 7.85 17.69
C ASP A 230 -23.63 8.23 18.50
N THR A 231 -23.61 9.40 19.10
CA THR A 231 -24.70 9.94 19.91
C THR A 231 -25.85 10.49 19.07
N MET A 232 -25.57 10.85 17.82
CA MET A 232 -26.52 11.42 16.85
C MET A 232 -27.19 12.72 17.30
N VAL A 233 -26.63 13.41 18.28
CA VAL A 233 -27.09 14.73 18.70
C VAL A 233 -26.63 15.82 17.72
N SER A 234 -27.31 16.97 17.71
CA SER A 234 -26.87 18.14 16.93
C SER A 234 -25.41 18.47 17.25
N ALA A 235 -24.61 18.72 16.23
CA ALA A 235 -23.21 19.14 16.41
C ALA A 235 -23.12 20.45 17.20
N PRO A 236 -22.32 20.51 18.27
CA PRO A 236 -22.23 21.75 19.09
C PRO A 236 -21.50 22.89 18.39
N LEU A 237 -20.64 22.60 17.39
CA LEU A 237 -19.93 23.57 16.58
C LEU A 237 -20.50 23.58 15.17
N ALA A 238 -20.90 24.76 14.68
CA ALA A 238 -21.51 24.88 13.38
C ALA A 238 -20.56 24.51 12.25
N THR A 239 -21.11 23.87 11.23
CA THR A 239 -20.46 23.56 9.96
C THR A 239 -21.42 23.96 8.85
N ILE A 240 -21.02 24.92 8.02
CA ILE A 240 -21.79 25.44 6.89
C ILE A 240 -21.11 24.95 5.64
N VAL A 241 -21.81 24.18 4.80
CA VAL A 241 -21.26 23.63 3.56
C VAL A 241 -22.07 24.11 2.38
N ARG A 242 -21.40 24.66 1.38
CA ARG A 242 -21.96 25.15 0.13
C ARG A 242 -21.34 24.45 -1.03
N ILE A 243 -22.12 24.12 -2.04
CA ILE A 243 -21.70 23.30 -3.16
C ILE A 243 -22.37 23.77 -4.45
N PHE A 244 -21.60 23.77 -5.51
CA PHE A 244 -22.07 23.97 -6.89
C PHE A 244 -21.22 23.15 -7.86
N TYR A 245 -21.64 23.08 -9.12
CA TYR A 245 -20.87 22.42 -10.14
C TYR A 245 -20.80 23.20 -11.44
N THR A 246 -19.80 22.87 -12.26
CA THR A 246 -19.60 23.37 -13.62
C THR A 246 -19.41 22.19 -14.57
N ASP A 247 -19.16 22.47 -15.85
CA ASP A 247 -18.73 21.46 -16.82
C ASP A 247 -17.35 20.83 -16.51
N ARG A 248 -16.55 21.47 -15.64
CA ARG A 248 -15.18 21.01 -15.29
C ARG A 248 -15.12 20.17 -14.03
N GLY A 249 -16.01 20.43 -13.05
CA GLY A 249 -15.91 19.75 -11.75
C GLY A 249 -16.93 20.21 -10.75
N LEU A 250 -16.82 19.64 -9.57
CA LEU A 250 -17.58 19.97 -8.37
C LEU A 250 -16.76 20.92 -7.49
N TYR A 251 -17.39 21.97 -6.99
CA TYR A 251 -16.80 22.98 -6.11
C TYR A 251 -17.52 22.96 -4.78
N LEU A 252 -16.77 22.99 -3.69
CA LEU A 252 -17.31 22.97 -2.34
C LEU A 252 -16.54 23.91 -1.44
N ALA A 253 -17.28 24.64 -0.61
CA ALA A 253 -16.75 25.44 0.49
C ALA A 253 -17.37 24.98 1.81
N ALA A 254 -16.54 24.82 2.85
CA ALA A 254 -16.97 24.50 4.21
C ALA A 254 -16.42 25.54 5.19
N LEU A 255 -17.34 26.21 5.91
CA LEU A 255 -16.99 27.12 7.00
C LEU A 255 -17.25 26.39 8.32
N MET A 256 -16.25 26.31 9.15
CA MET A 256 -16.25 25.49 10.36
C MET A 256 -15.97 26.36 11.58
N GLU A 257 -17.00 26.59 12.40
CA GLU A 257 -16.89 27.32 13.66
C GLU A 257 -16.07 26.52 14.65
N GLN A 258 -15.03 27.14 15.21
CA GLN A 258 -14.19 26.58 16.27
C GLN A 258 -13.33 27.68 16.88
N ASP A 259 -13.16 27.70 18.20
CA ASP A 259 -12.24 28.62 18.86
C ASP A 259 -10.83 28.43 18.27
N PRO A 260 -10.17 29.47 17.71
CA PRO A 260 -8.87 29.38 17.09
C PRO A 260 -7.76 28.79 17.99
N SER A 261 -7.89 28.95 19.32
CA SER A 261 -6.96 28.37 20.29
C SER A 261 -7.06 26.83 20.41
N THR A 262 -8.17 26.25 19.95
CA THR A 262 -8.44 24.80 19.99
C THR A 262 -8.15 24.12 18.66
N LEU A 263 -7.79 24.87 17.62
CA LEU A 263 -7.46 24.33 16.30
C LEU A 263 -6.20 23.45 16.38
N VAL A 264 -6.31 22.24 15.82
CA VAL A 264 -5.23 21.28 15.74
C VAL A 264 -4.80 21.13 14.28
N GLU A 265 -3.83 21.95 13.88
CA GLU A 265 -3.18 21.87 12.59
C GLU A 265 -1.96 20.94 12.68
N ARG A 266 -1.84 20.00 11.76
CA ARG A 266 -0.69 19.08 11.68
C ARG A 266 -0.41 18.74 10.24
N LEU A 267 0.70 19.20 9.73
CA LEU A 267 1.13 18.86 8.38
C LEU A 267 1.51 17.38 8.28
N SER A 268 1.23 16.81 7.14
CA SER A 268 1.60 15.43 6.80
C SER A 268 1.83 15.28 5.31
N SER A 269 2.46 14.19 4.91
CA SER A 269 2.36 13.73 3.52
C SER A 269 0.92 13.35 3.18
N ARG A 270 0.63 13.22 1.87
CA ARG A 270 -0.66 12.71 1.38
C ARG A 270 -0.99 11.38 2.02
N ASP A 271 -2.26 11.12 2.30
CA ASP A 271 -2.85 9.88 2.81
C ASP A 271 -2.41 9.42 4.20
N GLN A 272 -1.69 10.24 4.93
CA GLN A 272 -1.36 9.96 6.32
C GLN A 272 -2.58 10.20 7.22
N GLY A 273 -3.48 9.19 7.31
CA GLY A 273 -4.79 9.29 7.96
C GLY A 273 -4.83 9.12 9.47
N GLU A 274 -3.72 8.69 10.11
CA GLU A 274 -3.73 8.33 11.55
C GLU A 274 -3.54 9.52 12.51
N LEU A 275 -3.25 10.70 12.00
CA LEU A 275 -3.04 11.88 12.82
C LEU A 275 -4.37 12.46 13.33
N ASN A 276 -4.48 12.68 14.64
CA ASN A 276 -5.61 13.41 15.20
C ASN A 276 -5.43 14.92 14.95
N ARG A 277 -6.14 15.44 13.96
CA ARG A 277 -6.12 16.85 13.50
C ARG A 277 -7.48 17.28 13.00
N ASP A 278 -7.69 18.56 12.86
CA ASP A 278 -8.91 19.10 12.27
C ASP A 278 -8.91 18.89 10.75
N TYR A 279 -10.00 18.31 10.23
CA TYR A 279 -10.17 18.11 8.80
C TYR A 279 -11.65 18.19 8.39
N PHE A 280 -11.84 18.49 7.12
CA PHE A 280 -13.11 18.32 6.41
C PHE A 280 -12.96 17.23 5.36
N SER A 281 -14.01 16.41 5.18
CA SER A 281 -14.03 15.36 4.16
C SER A 281 -15.33 15.39 3.36
N LEU A 282 -15.18 15.22 2.06
CA LEU A 282 -16.27 15.04 1.11
C LEU A 282 -16.22 13.60 0.60
N HIS A 283 -17.35 12.92 0.63
CA HIS A 283 -17.47 11.55 0.08
C HIS A 283 -18.55 11.58 -0.99
N LEU A 284 -18.25 10.97 -2.14
CA LEU A 284 -19.14 10.94 -3.31
C LEU A 284 -19.39 9.49 -3.73
N ASP A 285 -20.65 9.09 -3.76
CA ASP A 285 -21.08 7.90 -4.50
C ASP A 285 -21.33 8.31 -5.95
N THR A 286 -20.33 8.11 -6.79
CA THR A 286 -20.39 8.45 -8.21
C THR A 286 -21.20 7.46 -9.03
N SER A 287 -21.55 6.31 -8.46
CA SER A 287 -22.46 5.34 -9.08
C SER A 287 -23.92 5.77 -8.97
N GLY A 288 -24.27 6.57 -7.95
CA GLY A 288 -25.62 6.95 -7.60
C GLY A 288 -26.48 5.79 -7.07
N GLU A 289 -25.86 4.62 -6.84
CA GLU A 289 -26.53 3.39 -6.43
C GLU A 289 -25.83 2.71 -5.22
N GLY A 290 -24.88 3.38 -4.55
CA GLY A 290 -24.16 2.84 -3.39
C GLY A 290 -23.19 1.71 -3.71
N ARG A 291 -22.67 1.64 -4.95
CA ARG A 291 -21.80 0.54 -5.40
C ARG A 291 -20.32 0.84 -5.23
N TYR A 292 -19.90 2.06 -5.48
CA TYR A 292 -18.54 2.55 -5.27
C TYR A 292 -18.54 4.07 -5.19
N GLY A 293 -17.55 4.61 -4.52
CA GLY A 293 -17.42 6.06 -4.35
C GLY A 293 -15.99 6.48 -4.13
N PHE A 294 -15.81 7.78 -3.96
CA PHE A 294 -14.53 8.42 -3.69
C PHE A 294 -14.66 9.29 -2.43
N PHE A 295 -13.56 9.43 -1.70
CA PHE A 295 -13.49 10.41 -0.63
C PHE A 295 -12.32 11.37 -0.86
N PHE A 296 -12.51 12.60 -0.43
CA PHE A 296 -11.57 13.70 -0.49
C PHE A 296 -11.51 14.35 0.87
N GLN A 297 -10.36 14.39 1.50
CA GLN A 297 -10.17 14.96 2.81
C GLN A 297 -9.13 16.06 2.74
N LEU A 298 -9.52 17.26 3.17
CA LEU A 298 -8.66 18.41 3.33
C LEU A 298 -8.42 18.66 4.82
N ASN A 299 -7.16 18.65 5.22
CA ASN A 299 -6.78 18.93 6.59
C ASN A 299 -6.43 20.42 6.74
N LEU A 300 -6.64 20.96 7.91
CA LEU A 300 -6.15 22.31 8.23
C LEU A 300 -4.63 22.34 8.04
N GLY A 301 -4.12 23.26 7.19
CA GLY A 301 -2.73 23.35 6.74
C GLY A 301 -2.45 22.63 5.41
N ASP A 302 -3.50 22.40 4.58
CA ASP A 302 -3.45 21.97 3.17
C ASP A 302 -2.88 20.57 2.90
N SER A 303 -2.68 19.74 3.93
CA SER A 303 -2.40 18.33 3.70
C SER A 303 -3.67 17.62 3.24
N ILE A 304 -3.58 16.86 2.16
CA ILE A 304 -4.72 16.16 1.55
C ILE A 304 -4.66 14.66 1.78
N SER A 305 -5.84 14.02 1.73
CA SER A 305 -5.98 12.56 1.69
C SER A 305 -7.19 12.22 0.83
N ASP A 306 -7.08 11.17 0.03
CA ASP A 306 -8.17 10.73 -0.83
C ASP A 306 -8.15 9.20 -1.02
N GLY A 307 -9.09 8.70 -1.81
CA GLY A 307 -9.18 7.28 -2.08
C GLY A 307 -10.56 6.86 -2.54
N THR A 308 -10.75 5.55 -2.59
CA THR A 308 -12.00 4.91 -3.00
C THR A 308 -12.78 4.35 -1.82
N ILE A 309 -14.08 4.21 -2.01
CA ILE A 309 -15.02 3.60 -1.07
C ILE A 309 -15.69 2.45 -1.78
N LEU A 310 -15.46 1.24 -1.28
CA LEU A 310 -16.21 0.05 -1.69
C LEU A 310 -17.48 -0.09 -0.84
N PRO A 311 -18.47 -0.89 -1.27
CA PRO A 311 -19.69 -1.09 -0.49
C PRO A 311 -19.35 -1.58 0.91
N GLU A 312 -19.78 -0.98 1.84
CA GLU A 312 -20.41 0.16 2.42
C GLU A 312 -19.38 1.10 3.08
N ARG A 313 -18.59 0.57 4.10
CA ARG A 313 -17.55 1.29 4.85
C ARG A 313 -16.17 0.73 4.62
N GLN A 314 -15.89 0.26 3.42
CA GLN A 314 -14.57 -0.24 3.06
C GLN A 314 -13.82 0.88 2.33
N PHE A 315 -12.84 1.48 3.01
CA PHE A 315 -12.02 2.56 2.48
C PHE A 315 -10.68 2.01 1.99
N SER A 316 -10.24 2.46 0.81
CA SER A 316 -8.86 2.31 0.35
C SER A 316 -8.27 3.69 0.07
N ARG A 317 -7.02 3.91 0.51
CA ARG A 317 -6.21 5.10 0.20
C ARG A 317 -5.20 4.84 -0.91
N ASP A 318 -5.39 3.78 -1.66
CA ASP A 318 -4.47 3.36 -2.72
C ASP A 318 -4.69 4.16 -4.02
N TRP A 319 -5.76 4.95 -4.12
CA TRP A 319 -6.07 5.80 -5.26
C TRP A 319 -5.76 7.26 -4.97
N ASP A 320 -5.01 7.89 -5.85
CA ASP A 320 -4.60 9.29 -5.81
C ASP A 320 -5.22 10.08 -6.97
N GLY A 321 -5.98 11.13 -6.68
CA GLY A 321 -6.56 12.04 -7.68
C GLY A 321 -5.83 13.39 -7.75
N ALA A 322 -5.78 14.00 -8.94
CA ALA A 322 -5.24 15.36 -9.12
C ALA A 322 -6.34 16.42 -8.87
N TRP A 323 -6.83 16.51 -7.62
CA TRP A 323 -7.79 17.52 -7.19
C TRP A 323 -7.12 18.66 -6.42
N TYR A 324 -7.86 19.72 -6.16
CA TYR A 324 -7.36 20.93 -5.53
C TYR A 324 -8.11 21.18 -4.23
N GLY A 325 -7.37 21.54 -3.19
CA GLY A 325 -7.92 21.94 -1.90
C GLY A 325 -7.03 22.97 -1.24
N ALA A 326 -7.66 23.96 -0.59
CA ALA A 326 -6.97 24.97 0.21
C ALA A 326 -7.75 25.24 1.50
N SER A 327 -7.03 25.50 2.58
CA SER A 327 -7.59 25.81 3.88
C SER A 327 -7.02 27.10 4.46
N SER A 328 -7.80 27.80 5.24
CA SER A 328 -7.35 29.00 5.95
C SER A 328 -7.97 29.11 7.33
N ARG A 329 -7.25 29.72 8.27
CA ARG A 329 -7.77 30.09 9.59
C ARG A 329 -8.56 31.39 9.49
N THR A 330 -9.64 31.49 10.26
CA THR A 330 -10.43 32.68 10.42
C THR A 330 -10.47 33.11 11.89
N GLU A 331 -11.04 34.27 12.19
CA GLU A 331 -11.24 34.73 13.58
C GLU A 331 -12.17 33.81 14.37
N ASP A 332 -13.11 33.14 13.70
CA ASP A 332 -14.12 32.27 14.32
C ASP A 332 -13.97 30.79 14.04
N GLY A 333 -12.87 30.39 13.38
CA GLY A 333 -12.65 28.99 13.05
C GLY A 333 -11.72 28.77 11.85
N TRP A 334 -12.18 28.06 10.84
CA TRP A 334 -11.41 27.80 9.62
C TRP A 334 -12.30 27.47 8.42
N ILE A 335 -11.74 27.62 7.24
CA ILE A 335 -12.37 27.37 5.95
C ILE A 335 -11.66 26.22 5.26
N ALA A 336 -12.41 25.37 4.56
CA ALA A 336 -11.94 24.42 3.57
C ALA A 336 -12.62 24.68 2.24
N GLU A 337 -11.83 24.76 1.17
CA GLU A 337 -12.30 24.98 -0.20
C GLU A 337 -11.75 23.87 -1.09
N LEU A 338 -12.62 23.20 -1.88
CA LEU A 338 -12.28 22.04 -2.68
C LEU A 338 -12.79 22.20 -4.12
N HIS A 339 -11.98 21.76 -5.09
CA HIS A 339 -12.39 21.55 -6.48
C HIS A 339 -12.04 20.13 -6.92
N ILE A 340 -13.06 19.37 -7.30
CA ILE A 340 -12.95 17.98 -7.76
C ILE A 340 -13.27 17.94 -9.26
N PRO A 341 -12.27 17.78 -10.14
CA PRO A 341 -12.49 17.64 -11.58
C PRO A 341 -13.29 16.36 -11.91
N TRP A 342 -14.28 16.48 -12.81
CA TRP A 342 -15.09 15.32 -13.22
C TRP A 342 -14.26 14.23 -13.92
N SER A 343 -13.16 14.61 -14.57
CA SER A 343 -12.26 13.67 -15.26
C SER A 343 -11.65 12.65 -14.31
N LEU A 344 -11.52 12.97 -13.02
CA LEU A 344 -10.97 12.05 -12.00
C LEU A 344 -11.92 10.93 -11.61
N LEU A 345 -13.25 11.11 -11.83
CA LEU A 345 -14.28 10.27 -11.25
C LEU A 345 -14.76 9.23 -12.27
N THR A 346 -14.75 7.96 -11.89
CA THR A 346 -15.44 6.91 -12.63
C THR A 346 -16.94 7.03 -12.37
N MET A 347 -17.73 7.11 -13.45
CA MET A 347 -19.19 7.29 -13.38
C MET A 347 -19.89 6.43 -14.42
N PRO A 348 -21.09 5.90 -14.14
CA PRO A 348 -21.93 5.25 -15.16
C PRO A 348 -22.24 6.24 -16.28
N ARG A 349 -22.40 5.75 -17.51
CA ARG A 349 -22.88 6.61 -18.62
C ARG A 349 -24.28 7.10 -18.34
N SER A 350 -24.50 8.42 -18.47
CA SER A 350 -25.83 9.04 -18.36
C SER A 350 -26.10 9.94 -19.56
N ARG A 351 -27.36 9.98 -20.00
CA ARG A 351 -27.84 10.90 -21.05
C ARG A 351 -28.78 11.91 -20.39
N GLY A 352 -28.23 13.06 -19.95
CA GLY A 352 -28.99 14.16 -19.37
C GLY A 352 -28.85 14.25 -17.84
N GLU A 353 -29.86 13.86 -17.10
CA GLU A 353 -29.83 13.87 -15.62
C GLU A 353 -28.89 12.81 -15.04
N ARG A 354 -28.18 13.17 -13.97
CA ARG A 354 -27.27 12.31 -13.22
C ARG A 354 -27.53 12.45 -11.74
N VAL A 355 -27.66 11.34 -11.05
CA VAL A 355 -27.72 11.28 -9.59
C VAL A 355 -26.38 10.81 -9.05
N ILE A 356 -25.84 11.51 -8.06
CA ILE A 356 -24.70 11.09 -7.24
C ILE A 356 -25.09 11.15 -5.77
N GLY A 357 -24.49 10.29 -4.93
CA GLY A 357 -24.65 10.40 -3.48
C GLY A 357 -23.57 11.29 -2.85
N ILE A 358 -23.92 12.06 -1.83
CA ILE A 358 -22.97 12.88 -1.07
C ILE A 358 -23.03 12.61 0.43
N TYR A 359 -21.85 12.66 1.06
CA TYR A 359 -21.67 12.73 2.50
C TYR A 359 -20.56 13.73 2.81
N ALA A 360 -20.81 14.63 3.74
CA ALA A 360 -19.86 15.60 4.25
C ALA A 360 -19.52 15.28 5.70
N GLY A 361 -18.23 15.21 6.02
CA GLY A 361 -17.71 14.90 7.34
C GLY A 361 -16.74 15.96 7.86
N ARG A 362 -16.75 16.20 9.17
CA ARG A 362 -15.81 17.07 9.89
C ARG A 362 -15.23 16.37 11.10
N LYS A 363 -13.93 16.43 11.29
CA LYS A 363 -13.25 16.03 12.54
C LYS A 363 -12.95 17.26 13.39
N VAL A 364 -13.31 17.21 14.65
CA VAL A 364 -12.95 18.18 15.69
C VAL A 364 -11.96 17.51 16.62
N ALA A 365 -10.67 17.78 16.40
CA ALA A 365 -9.59 17.00 17.01
C ALA A 365 -9.48 17.17 18.52
N TYR A 366 -9.65 18.42 19.03
CA TYR A 366 -9.54 18.71 20.47
C TYR A 366 -10.69 18.12 21.30
N LEU A 367 -11.82 17.78 20.66
CA LEU A 367 -12.93 17.03 21.27
C LEU A 367 -12.84 15.55 20.95
N ASN A 368 -12.00 15.15 20.01
CA ASN A 368 -11.99 13.82 19.40
C ASN A 368 -13.38 13.40 18.91
N GLU A 369 -14.08 14.28 18.23
CA GLU A 369 -15.43 14.08 17.69
C GLU A 369 -15.43 14.15 16.16
N SER A 370 -16.38 13.42 15.55
CA SER A 370 -16.68 13.53 14.14
C SER A 370 -18.13 13.92 13.95
N TYR A 371 -18.38 14.90 13.11
CA TYR A 371 -19.69 15.37 12.72
C TYR A 371 -19.94 15.05 11.26
N SER A 372 -21.19 14.79 10.88
CA SER A 372 -21.51 14.57 9.48
C SER A 372 -22.91 15.02 9.07
N TRP A 373 -23.05 15.22 7.78
CA TRP A 373 -24.30 15.36 7.05
C TRP A 373 -24.24 14.54 5.73
N PRO A 374 -25.24 13.64 5.46
CA PRO A 374 -26.28 13.20 6.39
C PRO A 374 -25.71 12.51 7.62
N GLY A 375 -26.51 12.42 8.68
CA GLY A 375 -26.13 11.78 9.94
C GLY A 375 -26.12 10.27 9.83
N LEU A 376 -24.94 9.68 9.61
CA LEU A 376 -24.77 8.24 9.48
C LEU A 376 -23.96 7.68 10.66
N PRO A 377 -24.60 6.93 11.59
CA PRO A 377 -23.91 6.42 12.78
C PRO A 377 -22.79 5.47 12.40
N TYR A 378 -21.62 5.66 12.99
CA TYR A 378 -20.41 4.87 12.68
C TYR A 378 -20.57 3.36 13.01
N THR A 379 -21.49 3.02 13.87
CA THR A 379 -21.75 1.63 14.31
C THR A 379 -22.73 0.85 13.42
N LYS A 380 -23.34 1.49 12.40
CA LYS A 380 -24.14 0.80 11.40
C LYS A 380 -23.30 0.46 10.16
N PRO A 381 -23.56 -0.68 9.48
CA PRO A 381 -22.81 -1.06 8.29
C PRO A 381 -23.14 -0.18 7.08
N GLN A 382 -24.39 0.30 6.96
CA GLN A 382 -24.80 1.16 5.85
C GLN A 382 -24.03 2.48 5.89
N PHE A 383 -23.46 2.83 4.78
CA PHE A 383 -22.74 4.07 4.60
C PHE A 383 -22.92 4.61 3.19
N LEU A 384 -22.27 4.00 2.21
CA LEU A 384 -22.31 4.45 0.81
C LEU A 384 -23.73 4.48 0.26
N SER A 385 -24.52 3.45 0.54
CA SER A 385 -25.94 3.35 0.13
C SER A 385 -26.87 4.33 0.84
N ALA A 386 -26.38 4.97 1.91
CA ALA A 386 -27.15 5.92 2.72
C ALA A 386 -26.75 7.40 2.48
N PHE A 387 -25.95 7.69 1.45
CA PHE A 387 -25.58 9.04 1.09
C PHE A 387 -26.80 9.81 0.58
N GLN A 388 -26.79 11.12 0.76
CA GLN A 388 -27.85 12.01 0.26
C GLN A 388 -27.78 12.10 -1.28
N PRO A 389 -28.82 11.73 -2.02
CA PRO A 389 -28.84 11.88 -3.47
C PRO A 389 -28.82 13.36 -3.91
N LEU A 390 -27.94 13.67 -4.86
CA LEU A 390 -27.83 14.94 -5.53
C LEU A 390 -28.11 14.77 -7.03
N LEU A 391 -28.99 15.62 -7.56
CA LEU A 391 -29.32 15.64 -8.98
C LEU A 391 -28.51 16.73 -9.69
N MET A 392 -27.88 16.34 -10.81
CA MET A 392 -27.13 17.23 -11.69
C MET A 392 -27.52 16.99 -13.14
N GLU A 393 -27.39 18.03 -13.97
CA GLU A 393 -27.67 17.94 -15.41
C GLU A 393 -26.45 18.29 -16.24
N GLY A 394 -26.28 17.63 -17.39
CA GLY A 394 -25.27 17.97 -18.38
C GLY A 394 -23.82 17.72 -17.93
N VAL A 395 -23.60 16.80 -16.99
CA VAL A 395 -22.26 16.37 -16.60
C VAL A 395 -21.83 15.20 -17.48
N ASP A 396 -20.86 15.45 -18.35
CA ASP A 396 -20.23 14.45 -19.21
C ASP A 396 -18.71 14.55 -19.05
N PRO A 397 -18.07 13.67 -18.24
CA PRO A 397 -16.64 13.70 -18.01
C PRO A 397 -15.87 13.53 -19.33
N ARG A 398 -14.94 14.44 -19.59
CA ARG A 398 -14.07 14.37 -20.77
C ARG A 398 -13.07 13.21 -20.66
N GLN A 399 -12.53 12.80 -21.81
CA GLN A 399 -11.41 11.87 -21.84
C GLN A 399 -10.23 12.46 -21.05
N GLU A 400 -9.58 11.60 -20.26
CA GLU A 400 -8.35 11.92 -19.56
C GLU A 400 -7.23 11.04 -20.08
N TYR A 401 -6.07 11.64 -20.27
CA TYR A 401 -4.87 10.92 -20.59
C TYR A 401 -3.71 11.58 -19.85
N SER A 402 -2.94 10.80 -19.16
CA SER A 402 -1.75 11.24 -18.44
C SER A 402 -0.58 10.30 -18.70
N LEU A 403 0.58 10.88 -18.92
CA LEU A 403 1.86 10.19 -19.06
C LEU A 403 2.76 10.60 -17.90
N TYR A 404 3.32 9.63 -17.22
CA TYR A 404 4.23 9.83 -16.07
C TYR A 404 5.60 9.24 -16.39
N PRO A 405 6.44 9.91 -17.20
CA PRO A 405 7.83 9.50 -17.32
C PRO A 405 8.54 9.64 -15.98
N TYR A 406 9.43 8.72 -15.70
CA TYR A 406 10.31 8.80 -14.55
C TYR A 406 11.74 8.43 -14.92
N PHE A 407 12.62 9.00 -14.15
CA PHE A 407 14.04 8.70 -14.14
C PHE A 407 14.46 8.43 -12.70
N SER A 408 15.21 7.36 -12.48
CA SER A 408 15.86 7.10 -11.20
C SER A 408 17.34 6.83 -11.39
N SER A 409 18.11 7.21 -10.39
CA SER A 409 19.54 6.91 -10.28
C SER A 409 19.81 6.41 -8.88
N THR A 410 20.36 5.21 -8.77
CA THR A 410 20.76 4.59 -7.52
C THR A 410 22.28 4.48 -7.49
N TYR A 411 22.90 5.07 -6.48
CA TYR A 411 24.30 4.90 -6.15
C TYR A 411 24.42 3.96 -4.96
N ASP A 412 25.10 2.83 -5.10
CA ASP A 412 25.43 1.93 -4.01
C ASP A 412 26.84 2.25 -3.51
N ASN A 413 26.95 2.61 -2.23
CA ASN A 413 28.23 3.03 -1.62
C ASN A 413 29.12 1.84 -1.27
N LEU A 414 28.59 0.62 -1.18
CA LEU A 414 29.37 -0.57 -0.79
C LEU A 414 30.23 -1.10 -1.93
N ASP A 415 29.69 -1.15 -3.13
CA ASP A 415 30.39 -1.62 -4.33
C ASP A 415 30.78 -0.49 -5.31
N GLY A 416 30.34 0.73 -5.04
CA GLY A 416 30.60 1.91 -5.87
C GLY A 416 29.84 1.89 -7.21
N SER A 417 28.79 1.06 -7.33
CA SER A 417 28.02 0.93 -8.56
C SER A 417 26.98 2.04 -8.71
N ASN A 418 26.65 2.36 -9.96
CA ASN A 418 25.54 3.25 -10.31
C ASN A 418 24.57 2.51 -11.22
N ASP A 419 23.28 2.50 -10.84
CA ASP A 419 22.20 2.01 -11.65
C ASP A 419 21.28 3.17 -12.06
N HIS A 420 20.92 3.21 -13.35
CA HIS A 420 20.04 4.23 -13.91
C HIS A 420 18.84 3.57 -14.59
N LYS A 421 17.64 3.94 -14.16
CA LYS A 421 16.40 3.41 -14.76
C LYS A 421 15.56 4.54 -15.36
N ILE A 422 15.02 4.27 -16.53
CA ILE A 422 14.07 5.15 -17.22
C ILE A 422 12.85 4.31 -17.55
N GLY A 423 11.69 4.84 -17.25
CA GLY A 423 10.43 4.20 -17.57
C GLY A 423 9.29 5.19 -17.61
N ALA A 424 8.09 4.69 -17.88
CA ALA A 424 6.91 5.53 -17.93
C ALA A 424 5.65 4.76 -17.54
N ASP A 425 4.75 5.46 -16.84
CA ASP A 425 3.39 4.99 -16.63
C ASP A 425 2.46 5.77 -17.57
N ILE A 426 1.50 5.09 -18.16
CA ILE A 426 0.46 5.64 -19.01
C ILE A 426 -0.87 5.41 -18.35
N PHE A 427 -1.63 6.47 -18.18
CA PHE A 427 -3.00 6.44 -17.71
C PHE A 427 -3.89 6.99 -18.81
N TRP A 428 -4.90 6.23 -19.22
CA TRP A 428 -5.85 6.61 -20.25
C TRP A 428 -7.27 6.22 -19.88
N ARG A 429 -8.14 7.22 -19.79
CA ARG A 429 -9.57 7.06 -19.57
C ARG A 429 -10.34 7.59 -20.78
N PRO A 430 -10.61 6.74 -21.79
CA PRO A 430 -11.34 7.16 -23.00
C PRO A 430 -12.82 7.48 -22.73
N SER A 431 -13.36 7.02 -21.62
CA SER A 431 -14.74 7.28 -21.19
C SER A 431 -14.87 7.21 -19.67
N SER A 432 -15.92 7.79 -19.11
CA SER A 432 -16.17 7.81 -17.66
C SER A 432 -16.31 6.43 -17.02
N ASN A 433 -16.48 5.37 -17.80
CA ASN A 433 -16.72 4.01 -17.33
C ASN A 433 -15.65 2.99 -17.77
N PHE A 434 -14.52 3.43 -18.35
CA PHE A 434 -13.43 2.55 -18.77
C PHE A 434 -12.07 3.25 -18.64
N GLN A 435 -11.08 2.52 -18.10
CA GLN A 435 -9.74 3.00 -17.80
C GLN A 435 -8.70 1.95 -18.18
N VAL A 436 -7.58 2.40 -18.73
CA VAL A 436 -6.38 1.61 -19.00
C VAL A 436 -5.21 2.26 -18.30
N THR A 437 -4.45 1.49 -17.56
CA THR A 437 -3.17 1.90 -16.98
C THR A 437 -2.09 0.93 -17.44
N ALA A 438 -0.98 1.42 -17.95
CA ALA A 438 0.14 0.59 -18.38
C ALA A 438 1.46 1.16 -17.85
N THR A 439 2.42 0.30 -17.56
CA THR A 439 3.77 0.68 -17.14
C THR A 439 4.80 -0.08 -17.96
N ALA A 440 5.86 0.61 -18.35
CA ALA A 440 7.00 0.03 -19.05
C ALA A 440 8.26 0.22 -18.21
N THR A 441 9.04 -0.86 -18.02
CA THR A 441 10.27 -0.91 -17.21
C THR A 441 10.11 -0.23 -15.83
N PRO A 442 9.09 -0.63 -15.03
CA PRO A 442 8.77 0.08 -13.80
C PRO A 442 9.93 0.02 -12.81
N ASP A 443 10.33 1.19 -12.32
CA ASP A 443 11.27 1.26 -11.20
C ASP A 443 10.50 1.22 -9.89
N PHE A 444 10.57 0.10 -9.22
CA PHE A 444 10.03 -0.10 -7.88
C PHE A 444 11.06 0.22 -6.78
N GLY A 445 12.11 0.97 -7.12
CA GLY A 445 13.15 1.38 -6.20
C GLY A 445 12.60 1.87 -4.86
N ASN A 446 13.25 1.50 -3.78
CA ASN A 446 12.82 1.64 -2.39
C ASN A 446 12.68 3.11 -1.95
N VAL A 447 11.63 3.79 -2.42
CA VAL A 447 11.27 5.13 -1.93
C VAL A 447 10.78 5.08 -0.48
N GLU A 448 10.18 3.96 -0.07
CA GLU A 448 9.75 3.71 1.30
C GLU A 448 10.10 2.29 1.74
N ALA A 449 10.96 2.19 2.76
CA ALA A 449 11.36 0.91 3.32
C ALA A 449 10.19 0.18 4.01
N ASP A 450 10.21 -1.16 3.94
CA ASP A 450 9.31 -1.99 4.72
C ASP A 450 9.77 -2.05 6.19
N SER A 451 8.85 -2.40 7.09
CA SER A 451 9.17 -2.55 8.51
C SER A 451 10.16 -3.70 8.73
N VAL A 452 11.14 -3.49 9.61
CA VAL A 452 12.11 -4.53 9.98
C VAL A 452 11.41 -5.61 10.80
N ILE A 453 11.31 -6.83 10.25
CA ILE A 453 10.72 -7.99 10.89
C ILE A 453 11.76 -9.11 11.02
N VAL A 454 11.88 -9.69 12.20
CA VAL A 454 12.60 -10.95 12.42
C VAL A 454 11.56 -12.06 12.55
N ASN A 455 11.38 -12.85 11.49
CA ASN A 455 10.46 -13.98 11.47
C ASN A 455 11.24 -15.29 11.60
N LEU A 456 11.01 -16.02 12.70
CA LEU A 456 11.58 -17.34 12.98
C LEU A 456 10.51 -18.45 13.05
N THR A 457 9.32 -18.17 12.46
CA THR A 457 8.21 -19.12 12.38
C THR A 457 8.07 -19.69 10.98
N ALA A 458 7.34 -20.79 10.85
CA ALA A 458 7.02 -21.41 9.55
C ALA A 458 6.00 -20.62 8.72
N PHE A 459 5.48 -19.50 9.22
CA PHE A 459 4.45 -18.70 8.52
C PHE A 459 5.09 -17.52 7.80
N GLU A 460 4.64 -17.28 6.57
CA GLU A 460 5.06 -16.11 5.78
C GLU A 460 4.59 -14.80 6.40
N SER A 461 5.46 -13.77 6.38
CA SER A 461 5.11 -12.41 6.78
C SER A 461 4.42 -11.68 5.62
N PHE A 462 3.31 -11.01 5.91
CA PHE A 462 2.59 -10.20 4.93
C PHE A 462 3.13 -8.77 4.89
N TYR A 463 3.39 -8.26 3.68
CA TYR A 463 3.75 -6.86 3.43
C TYR A 463 2.69 -6.22 2.51
N PRO A 464 2.14 -5.05 2.87
CA PRO A 464 1.18 -4.34 2.02
C PRO A 464 1.85 -3.82 0.74
N GLU A 465 1.06 -3.64 -0.32
CA GLU A 465 1.53 -3.03 -1.57
C GLU A 465 1.81 -1.54 -1.36
N LYS A 466 2.93 -1.04 -1.92
CA LYS A 466 3.35 0.37 -1.85
C LYS A 466 3.61 0.97 -3.24
N ARG A 467 3.60 0.17 -4.29
CA ARG A 467 3.88 0.59 -5.66
C ARG A 467 2.62 1.17 -6.30
N LEU A 468 2.67 2.44 -6.69
CA LEU A 468 1.51 3.22 -7.16
C LEU A 468 0.75 2.54 -8.32
N PHE A 469 1.46 1.96 -9.29
CA PHE A 469 0.81 1.25 -10.40
C PHE A 469 -0.12 0.14 -9.93
N PHE A 470 0.28 -0.65 -8.93
CA PHE A 470 -0.51 -1.77 -8.41
C PHE A 470 -1.58 -1.32 -7.41
N GLN A 471 -1.37 -0.20 -6.71
CA GLN A 471 -2.35 0.34 -5.77
C GLN A 471 -3.58 0.90 -6.50
N GLU A 472 -3.39 1.71 -7.53
CA GLU A 472 -4.48 2.29 -8.29
C GLU A 472 -5.37 1.21 -8.92
N GLY A 473 -6.69 1.27 -8.68
CA GLY A 473 -7.66 0.31 -9.22
C GLY A 473 -7.56 -1.11 -8.64
N GLN A 474 -6.83 -1.31 -7.55
CA GLN A 474 -6.75 -2.61 -6.86
C GLN A 474 -8.10 -3.04 -6.28
N GLU A 475 -8.98 -2.10 -6.00
CA GLU A 475 -10.30 -2.35 -5.42
C GLU A 475 -11.16 -3.31 -6.25
N ILE A 476 -11.00 -3.35 -7.59
CA ILE A 476 -11.75 -4.29 -8.43
C ILE A 476 -11.35 -5.74 -8.15
N PHE A 477 -10.08 -6.00 -7.80
CA PHE A 477 -9.55 -7.33 -7.50
C PHE A 477 -9.73 -7.73 -6.03
N THR A 478 -10.33 -6.87 -5.21
CA THR A 478 -10.69 -7.17 -3.83
C THR A 478 -11.98 -7.98 -3.79
N THR A 479 -11.89 -9.25 -3.40
CA THR A 479 -13.03 -10.19 -3.41
C THR A 479 -13.79 -10.25 -2.10
N SER A 480 -13.21 -9.73 -1.01
CA SER A 480 -13.86 -9.72 0.31
C SER A 480 -13.18 -8.75 1.27
N SER A 481 -13.81 -8.51 2.42
CA SER A 481 -13.23 -7.73 3.53
C SER A 481 -11.96 -8.38 4.12
N ARG A 482 -11.72 -9.68 3.89
CA ARG A 482 -10.50 -10.40 4.30
C ARG A 482 -9.26 -10.02 3.49
N SER A 483 -9.46 -9.42 2.32
CA SER A 483 -8.36 -8.91 1.48
C SER A 483 -7.68 -7.66 2.08
N SER A 484 -8.30 -7.02 3.08
CA SER A 484 -7.73 -5.86 3.79
C SER A 484 -6.68 -6.28 4.83
N SER A 485 -5.60 -5.51 4.93
CA SER A 485 -4.54 -5.72 5.94
C SER A 485 -5.02 -5.55 7.38
N TYR A 486 -6.19 -4.95 7.58
CA TYR A 486 -6.80 -4.67 8.89
C TYR A 486 -7.97 -5.61 9.22
N GLY A 487 -8.15 -6.68 8.46
CA GLY A 487 -9.22 -7.66 8.69
C GLY A 487 -9.11 -8.36 10.04
N SER A 488 -10.24 -8.48 10.77
CA SER A 488 -10.31 -9.20 12.06
C SER A 488 -10.23 -10.72 11.88
N TYR A 489 -10.32 -11.20 10.67
CA TYR A 489 -10.25 -12.60 10.25
C TYR A 489 -8.94 -12.87 9.54
N GLY A 490 -8.54 -14.13 9.41
CA GLY A 490 -7.34 -14.53 8.69
C GLY A 490 -7.27 -13.85 7.30
N GLN A 491 -6.13 -13.29 7.00
CA GLN A 491 -5.92 -12.56 5.75
C GLN A 491 -5.93 -13.53 4.57
N LEU A 492 -6.75 -13.22 3.54
CA LEU A 492 -6.85 -13.99 2.32
C LEU A 492 -6.92 -13.01 1.15
N LYS A 493 -5.98 -13.12 0.22
CA LYS A 493 -5.95 -12.36 -1.03
C LYS A 493 -5.75 -13.31 -2.20
N LEU A 494 -6.59 -13.23 -3.22
CA LEU A 494 -6.41 -14.00 -4.46
C LEU A 494 -5.36 -13.35 -5.37
N LEU A 495 -5.20 -12.03 -5.29
CA LEU A 495 -4.15 -11.28 -5.96
C LEU A 495 -3.38 -10.44 -4.95
N HIS A 496 -2.16 -10.85 -4.67
CA HIS A 496 -1.18 -10.14 -3.85
C HIS A 496 -0.07 -9.62 -4.76
N THR A 497 -0.23 -8.39 -5.23
CA THR A 497 0.63 -7.82 -6.27
C THR A 497 2.12 -7.77 -5.92
N ARG A 498 2.48 -7.88 -4.61
CA ARG A 498 3.88 -8.05 -4.16
C ARG A 498 4.55 -9.33 -4.67
N ARG A 499 3.77 -10.31 -5.18
CA ARG A 499 4.32 -11.50 -5.87
C ARG A 499 4.95 -11.13 -7.21
N ILE A 500 4.37 -10.13 -7.90
CA ILE A 500 4.84 -9.61 -9.18
C ILE A 500 6.12 -8.79 -8.94
N GLY A 501 7.23 -9.17 -9.58
CA GLY A 501 8.54 -8.59 -9.32
C GLY A 501 9.11 -8.96 -7.95
N GLY A 502 8.60 -10.02 -7.31
CA GLY A 502 9.16 -10.61 -6.11
C GLY A 502 10.39 -11.48 -6.41
N PRO A 503 10.93 -12.19 -5.41
CA PRO A 503 12.02 -13.12 -5.64
C PRO A 503 11.65 -14.16 -6.71
N PRO A 504 12.58 -14.54 -7.60
CA PRO A 504 12.33 -15.52 -8.65
C PRO A 504 12.07 -16.91 -8.06
N ILE A 505 11.49 -17.80 -8.86
CA ILE A 505 11.45 -19.23 -8.54
C ILE A 505 12.88 -19.71 -8.42
N ARG A 506 13.17 -20.53 -7.42
CA ARG A 506 14.53 -21.02 -7.21
C ARG A 506 14.96 -21.89 -8.39
N PRO A 507 16.08 -21.55 -9.04
CA PRO A 507 16.56 -22.34 -10.19
C PRO A 507 17.02 -23.73 -9.74
N THR A 508 16.99 -24.67 -10.68
CA THR A 508 17.64 -25.98 -10.47
C THR A 508 19.16 -25.79 -10.49
N ILE A 509 19.82 -26.05 -9.34
CA ILE A 509 21.26 -25.90 -9.21
C ILE A 509 21.93 -27.14 -9.81
N PRO A 510 22.85 -27.00 -10.80
CA PRO A 510 23.58 -28.11 -11.33
C PRO A 510 24.46 -28.83 -10.27
N GLU A 511 24.59 -30.12 -10.39
CA GLU A 511 25.33 -30.93 -9.40
C GLU A 511 26.77 -30.41 -9.18
N GLY A 512 27.16 -30.28 -7.92
CA GLY A 512 28.48 -29.78 -7.52
C GLY A 512 28.71 -28.28 -7.65
N VAL A 513 27.69 -27.50 -8.01
CA VAL A 513 27.77 -26.03 -8.06
C VAL A 513 27.43 -25.45 -6.71
N GLN A 514 28.29 -24.58 -6.19
CA GLN A 514 28.03 -23.76 -5.02
C GLN A 514 27.45 -22.43 -5.46
N VAL A 515 26.37 -21.98 -4.80
CA VAL A 515 25.66 -20.71 -5.12
C VAL A 515 25.59 -19.82 -3.90
N ASP A 516 25.55 -18.53 -4.12
CA ASP A 516 25.14 -17.56 -3.08
C ASP A 516 23.61 -17.50 -3.03
N TYR A 517 23.03 -18.12 -2.01
CA TYR A 517 21.58 -18.12 -1.80
C TYR A 517 20.98 -16.73 -1.53
N ALA A 518 21.80 -15.73 -1.18
CA ALA A 518 21.34 -14.37 -0.98
C ALA A 518 20.82 -13.74 -2.29
N GLY A 519 21.43 -14.08 -3.43
CA GLY A 519 21.00 -13.65 -4.75
C GLY A 519 19.58 -14.08 -5.10
N PHE A 520 19.14 -15.27 -4.66
CA PHE A 520 17.79 -15.78 -4.93
C PHE A 520 16.67 -15.03 -4.19
N ASN A 521 16.99 -14.15 -3.26
CA ASN A 521 16.01 -13.34 -2.55
C ASN A 521 15.92 -11.90 -3.12
N GLN A 522 16.65 -11.60 -4.19
CA GLN A 522 16.56 -10.31 -4.87
C GLN A 522 15.27 -10.22 -5.68
N PRO A 523 14.63 -9.04 -5.77
CA PRO A 523 13.48 -8.84 -6.62
C PRO A 523 13.82 -9.07 -8.10
N THR A 524 12.88 -9.69 -8.84
CA THR A 524 12.97 -9.83 -10.30
C THR A 524 12.59 -8.51 -10.98
N GLU A 525 13.28 -8.14 -12.05
CA GLU A 525 12.92 -6.97 -12.84
C GLU A 525 11.62 -7.20 -13.61
N LEU A 526 10.82 -6.15 -13.77
CA LEU A 526 9.57 -6.20 -14.52
C LEU A 526 9.76 -5.53 -15.89
N LEU A 527 9.45 -6.24 -16.97
CA LEU A 527 9.45 -5.70 -18.31
C LEU A 527 8.33 -4.70 -18.51
N GLY A 528 7.15 -5.02 -17.95
CA GLY A 528 5.99 -4.15 -18.01
C GLY A 528 4.76 -4.77 -17.40
N ALA A 529 3.73 -3.94 -17.22
CA ALA A 529 2.42 -4.39 -16.78
C ALA A 529 1.30 -3.55 -17.38
N ILE A 530 0.12 -4.14 -17.53
CA ILE A 530 -1.09 -3.47 -18.01
C ILE A 530 -2.26 -3.82 -17.12
N LYS A 531 -3.12 -2.83 -16.88
CA LYS A 531 -4.35 -2.98 -16.11
C LYS A 531 -5.48 -2.26 -16.82
N MET A 532 -6.62 -2.95 -16.99
CA MET A 532 -7.83 -2.43 -17.59
C MET A 532 -8.98 -2.59 -16.62
N ILE A 533 -9.73 -1.53 -16.39
CA ILE A 533 -10.88 -1.54 -15.48
C ILE A 533 -12.06 -0.92 -16.21
N GLY A 534 -13.22 -1.56 -16.10
CA GLY A 534 -14.41 -1.06 -16.75
C GLY A 534 -15.70 -1.39 -16.04
N GLN A 535 -16.74 -0.69 -16.46
CA GLN A 535 -18.11 -0.92 -15.99
C GLN A 535 -19.06 -0.90 -17.16
N SER A 536 -19.96 -1.88 -17.20
CA SER A 536 -21.09 -1.95 -18.16
C SER A 536 -22.38 -2.26 -17.41
N GLY A 537 -23.25 -1.27 -17.24
CA GLY A 537 -24.44 -1.38 -16.43
C GLY A 537 -24.11 -1.80 -15.00
N ARG A 538 -24.61 -2.98 -14.59
CA ARG A 538 -24.40 -3.55 -13.25
C ARG A 538 -23.16 -4.45 -13.13
N VAL A 539 -22.41 -4.62 -14.21
CA VAL A 539 -21.19 -5.43 -14.22
C VAL A 539 -19.97 -4.51 -14.16
N ARG A 540 -19.11 -4.68 -13.15
CA ARG A 540 -17.75 -4.14 -13.14
C ARG A 540 -16.76 -5.25 -13.46
N TYR A 541 -15.69 -4.93 -14.17
CA TYR A 541 -14.67 -5.91 -14.55
C TYR A 541 -13.27 -5.29 -14.53
N GLY A 542 -12.28 -6.15 -14.33
CA GLY A 542 -10.87 -5.79 -14.34
C GLY A 542 -10.02 -6.89 -14.97
N VAL A 543 -8.96 -6.48 -15.67
CA VAL A 543 -7.91 -7.35 -16.21
C VAL A 543 -6.57 -6.78 -15.79
N LEU A 544 -5.66 -7.63 -15.35
CA LEU A 544 -4.26 -7.28 -15.08
C LEU A 544 -3.36 -8.31 -15.77
N GLY A 545 -2.31 -7.84 -16.42
CA GLY A 545 -1.21 -8.64 -16.93
C GLY A 545 0.13 -8.01 -16.54
N ALA A 546 1.13 -8.83 -16.23
CA ALA A 546 2.48 -8.37 -15.92
C ALA A 546 3.50 -9.43 -16.37
N MET A 547 4.68 -8.99 -16.81
CA MET A 547 5.75 -9.84 -17.34
C MET A 547 7.06 -9.52 -16.63
N GLU A 548 7.70 -10.53 -16.05
CA GLU A 548 9.03 -10.44 -15.44
C GLU A 548 10.12 -10.70 -16.48
N SER A 549 11.30 -10.15 -16.26
CA SER A 549 12.50 -10.52 -17.01
C SER A 549 13.13 -11.79 -16.44
N ASP A 550 13.93 -12.47 -17.25
CA ASP A 550 14.77 -13.55 -16.78
C ASP A 550 15.80 -13.05 -15.74
N SER A 551 16.20 -13.93 -14.84
CA SER A 551 17.16 -13.67 -13.77
C SER A 551 18.41 -14.49 -13.96
N ASP A 552 19.59 -13.87 -13.95
CA ASP A 552 20.89 -14.51 -14.07
C ASP A 552 21.59 -14.63 -12.72
N PHE A 553 22.02 -15.83 -12.37
CA PHE A 553 22.80 -16.10 -11.16
C PHE A 553 24.16 -16.68 -11.53
N ILE A 554 25.11 -16.52 -10.63
CA ILE A 554 26.45 -17.05 -10.78
C ILE A 554 26.71 -18.05 -9.66
N GLY A 555 26.94 -19.31 -10.05
CA GLY A 555 27.46 -20.33 -9.17
C GLY A 555 28.96 -20.56 -9.39
N SER A 556 29.59 -21.37 -8.56
CA SER A 556 30.99 -21.75 -8.71
C SER A 556 31.14 -23.26 -8.56
N ARG A 557 31.97 -23.89 -9.43
CA ARG A 557 32.37 -25.26 -9.38
C ARG A 557 33.88 -25.34 -9.54
N ALA A 558 34.60 -25.78 -8.51
CA ALA A 558 36.07 -25.89 -8.52
C ALA A 558 36.78 -24.63 -9.07
N SER A 559 36.34 -23.45 -8.64
CA SER A 559 36.82 -22.10 -9.06
C SER A 559 36.44 -21.67 -10.47
N GLU A 560 35.57 -22.41 -11.17
CA GLU A 560 34.98 -22.02 -12.44
C GLU A 560 33.59 -21.39 -12.17
N TYR A 561 33.29 -20.27 -12.82
CA TYR A 561 31.96 -19.61 -12.74
C TYR A 561 30.99 -20.40 -13.62
N VAL A 562 29.82 -20.75 -13.03
CA VAL A 562 28.74 -21.46 -13.71
C VAL A 562 27.54 -20.51 -13.77
N PRO A 563 27.13 -20.03 -14.96
CA PRO A 563 25.91 -19.24 -15.09
C PRO A 563 24.70 -20.14 -14.84
N ILE A 564 23.70 -19.60 -14.14
CA ILE A 564 22.42 -20.23 -13.86
C ILE A 564 21.35 -19.23 -14.28
N GLU A 565 20.65 -19.54 -15.36
CA GLU A 565 19.55 -18.72 -15.88
C GLU A 565 18.24 -19.23 -15.28
N GLN A 566 17.39 -18.32 -14.87
CA GLN A 566 16.02 -18.57 -14.41
C GLN A 566 15.06 -17.70 -15.19
N GLU A 567 14.12 -18.31 -15.90
CA GLU A 567 13.09 -17.60 -16.62
C GLU A 567 12.21 -16.77 -15.69
N GLY A 568 11.73 -15.63 -16.19
CA GLY A 568 10.76 -14.76 -15.53
C GLY A 568 9.35 -15.39 -15.55
N ARG A 569 8.46 -14.89 -14.69
CA ARG A 569 7.06 -15.31 -14.62
C ARG A 569 6.17 -14.34 -15.39
N ASP A 570 5.11 -14.89 -16.01
CA ASP A 570 4.00 -14.11 -16.55
C ASP A 570 2.80 -14.18 -15.61
N PHE A 571 2.26 -13.03 -15.25
CA PHE A 571 1.09 -12.91 -14.36
C PHE A 571 -0.14 -12.44 -15.10
N GLY A 572 -1.27 -13.09 -14.84
CA GLY A 572 -2.57 -12.70 -15.34
C GLY A 572 -3.62 -12.70 -14.23
N ALA A 573 -4.52 -11.70 -14.23
CA ALA A 573 -5.71 -11.71 -13.38
C ALA A 573 -6.91 -11.17 -14.16
N PHE A 574 -8.07 -11.80 -13.95
CA PHE A 574 -9.36 -11.33 -14.47
C PHE A 574 -10.38 -11.36 -13.34
N ARG A 575 -11.18 -10.30 -13.26
CA ARG A 575 -12.28 -10.14 -12.32
C ARG A 575 -13.53 -9.65 -13.05
N ALA A 576 -14.70 -10.23 -12.72
CA ALA A 576 -16.01 -9.68 -13.07
C ALA A 576 -16.95 -9.79 -11.87
N ILE A 577 -17.69 -8.72 -11.58
CA ILE A 577 -18.67 -8.70 -10.48
C ILE A 577 -19.97 -8.07 -10.97
N TYR A 578 -21.09 -8.75 -10.76
CA TYR A 578 -22.43 -8.24 -10.95
C TYR A 578 -22.97 -7.70 -9.63
N GLU A 579 -23.43 -6.46 -9.63
CA GLU A 579 -23.87 -5.74 -8.44
C GLU A 579 -25.29 -5.21 -8.61
N ASN A 580 -26.09 -5.34 -7.55
CA ASN A 580 -27.44 -4.82 -7.47
C ASN A 580 -27.68 -4.22 -6.07
N SER A 581 -28.00 -2.94 -5.99
CA SER A 581 -28.25 -2.20 -4.77
C SER A 581 -29.72 -1.92 -4.47
N GLY A 582 -30.64 -2.32 -5.35
CA GLY A 582 -32.09 -2.18 -5.12
C GLY A 582 -32.57 -3.07 -3.98
N GLY A 583 -33.04 -2.47 -2.84
CA GLY A 583 -33.48 -3.22 -1.66
C GLY A 583 -32.33 -3.89 -0.89
N GLY A 584 -31.21 -3.19 -0.69
CA GLY A 584 -29.96 -3.65 -0.08
C GLY A 584 -28.89 -3.98 -1.12
N TYR A 585 -27.68 -4.35 -0.68
CA TYR A 585 -26.58 -4.68 -1.59
C TYR A 585 -26.50 -6.18 -1.83
N ARG A 586 -26.42 -6.57 -3.08
CA ARG A 586 -26.26 -7.97 -3.52
C ARG A 586 -25.25 -8.03 -4.65
N ALA A 587 -24.24 -8.86 -4.52
CA ALA A 587 -23.27 -9.03 -5.59
C ALA A 587 -22.85 -10.49 -5.73
N VAL A 588 -22.48 -10.86 -6.95
CA VAL A 588 -21.86 -12.14 -7.28
C VAL A 588 -20.67 -11.84 -8.18
N GLY A 589 -19.50 -12.34 -7.79
CA GLY A 589 -18.25 -12.13 -8.47
C GLY A 589 -17.55 -13.42 -8.89
N PHE A 590 -16.81 -13.34 -9.97
CA PHE A 590 -15.87 -14.36 -10.42
C PHE A 590 -14.49 -13.74 -10.56
N MET A 591 -13.46 -14.41 -10.06
CA MET A 591 -12.07 -14.04 -10.24
C MET A 591 -11.22 -15.23 -10.66
N THR A 592 -10.26 -14.98 -11.53
CA THR A 592 -9.22 -15.95 -11.88
C THR A 592 -7.86 -15.26 -11.87
N THR A 593 -6.85 -15.96 -11.37
CA THR A 593 -5.43 -15.58 -11.49
C THR A 593 -4.66 -16.70 -12.16
N ALA A 594 -3.61 -16.35 -12.89
CA ALA A 594 -2.69 -17.27 -13.52
C ALA A 594 -1.26 -16.78 -13.32
N VAL A 595 -0.36 -17.67 -13.00
CA VAL A 595 1.09 -17.47 -13.05
C VAL A 595 1.64 -18.53 -13.98
N LEU A 596 2.26 -18.10 -15.06
CA LEU A 596 2.83 -18.99 -16.07
C LEU A 596 4.35 -18.96 -15.96
N HIS A 597 4.94 -20.15 -15.92
CA HIS A 597 6.38 -20.32 -15.87
C HIS A 597 6.75 -21.69 -16.45
N GLN A 598 7.90 -21.79 -17.10
CA GLN A 598 8.34 -23.02 -17.80
C GLN A 598 8.31 -24.26 -16.89
N SER A 599 8.64 -24.13 -15.62
CA SER A 599 8.67 -25.26 -14.69
C SER A 599 7.35 -25.57 -14.01
N GLN A 600 6.45 -24.56 -13.85
CA GLN A 600 5.25 -24.71 -13.05
C GLN A 600 4.23 -23.60 -13.36
N ASP A 601 3.10 -23.98 -13.91
CA ASP A 601 1.95 -23.09 -14.07
C ASP A 601 1.05 -23.19 -12.84
N ALA A 602 0.49 -22.06 -12.39
CA ALA A 602 -0.47 -22.00 -11.29
C ALA A 602 -1.72 -21.22 -11.70
N HIS A 603 -2.88 -21.81 -11.48
CA HIS A 603 -4.19 -21.22 -11.78
C HIS A 603 -5.07 -21.24 -10.53
N VAL A 604 -5.70 -20.10 -10.23
CA VAL A 604 -6.68 -20.01 -9.14
C VAL A 604 -7.99 -19.44 -9.68
N HIS A 605 -9.10 -20.09 -9.33
CA HIS A 605 -10.45 -19.61 -9.68
C HIS A 605 -11.28 -19.46 -8.43
N ALA A 606 -12.06 -18.39 -8.36
CA ALA A 606 -12.92 -18.12 -7.22
C ALA A 606 -14.27 -17.56 -7.63
N LEU A 607 -15.29 -17.92 -6.87
CA LEU A 607 -16.63 -17.33 -6.89
C LEU A 607 -16.89 -16.70 -5.53
N ASP A 608 -17.39 -15.48 -5.51
CA ASP A 608 -17.77 -14.78 -4.29
C ASP A 608 -19.19 -14.23 -4.37
N GLY A 609 -19.81 -14.13 -3.20
CA GLY A 609 -21.16 -13.61 -3.04
C GLY A 609 -21.23 -12.66 -1.84
N HIS A 610 -21.93 -11.54 -2.04
CA HIS A 610 -22.12 -10.50 -1.02
C HIS A 610 -23.59 -10.18 -0.87
N TYR A 611 -24.05 -10.08 0.36
CA TYR A 611 -25.41 -9.72 0.70
C TYR A 611 -25.47 -8.80 1.91
N LEU A 612 -26.08 -7.63 1.74
CA LEU A 612 -26.44 -6.72 2.83
C LEU A 612 -27.93 -6.42 2.72
N THR A 613 -28.68 -6.64 3.80
CA THR A 613 -30.09 -6.27 3.86
C THR A 613 -30.28 -4.76 3.79
N GLU A 614 -31.39 -4.29 3.24
CA GLU A 614 -31.71 -2.87 3.10
C GLU A 614 -31.67 -2.10 4.43
N ASN A 615 -32.11 -2.72 5.53
CA ASN A 615 -32.04 -2.15 6.87
C ASN A 615 -30.67 -2.29 7.56
N GLY A 616 -29.65 -2.89 6.89
CA GLY A 616 -28.32 -3.12 7.42
C GLY A 616 -28.23 -4.13 8.56
N THR A 617 -29.27 -4.95 8.77
CA THR A 617 -29.30 -5.89 9.88
C THR A 617 -28.36 -7.09 9.65
N TRP A 618 -28.31 -7.59 8.42
CA TRP A 618 -27.47 -8.72 8.05
C TRP A 618 -26.50 -8.35 6.93
N ASN A 619 -25.24 -8.75 7.12
CA ASN A 619 -24.20 -8.68 6.09
C ASN A 619 -23.55 -10.06 6.00
N VAL A 620 -23.54 -10.64 4.78
CA VAL A 620 -23.02 -11.97 4.51
C VAL A 620 -22.05 -11.90 3.35
N ASP A 621 -20.83 -12.39 3.56
CA ASP A 621 -19.81 -12.56 2.54
C ASP A 621 -19.42 -14.03 2.45
N VAL A 622 -19.42 -14.59 1.24
CA VAL A 622 -19.05 -15.98 0.99
C VAL A 622 -18.07 -16.06 -0.18
N GLN A 623 -17.16 -17.01 -0.13
CA GLN A 623 -16.22 -17.25 -1.24
C GLN A 623 -15.92 -18.75 -1.35
N ALA A 624 -15.89 -19.27 -2.58
CA ALA A 624 -15.39 -20.59 -2.93
C ALA A 624 -14.17 -20.44 -3.84
N ILE A 625 -13.14 -21.24 -3.63
CA ILE A 625 -11.83 -21.13 -4.29
C ILE A 625 -11.39 -22.52 -4.74
N THR A 626 -10.77 -22.59 -5.91
CA THR A 626 -10.03 -23.77 -6.36
C THR A 626 -8.67 -23.34 -6.92
N SER A 627 -7.64 -24.11 -6.66
CA SER A 627 -6.30 -23.95 -7.22
C SER A 627 -5.88 -25.18 -8.02
N ASP A 628 -5.15 -24.95 -9.11
CA ASP A 628 -4.57 -25.98 -9.97
C ASP A 628 -3.11 -25.57 -10.25
N VAL A 629 -2.17 -26.31 -9.69
CA VAL A 629 -0.73 -26.08 -9.82
C VAL A 629 -0.12 -27.28 -10.54
N THR A 630 0.64 -27.03 -11.58
CA THR A 630 1.23 -28.10 -12.41
C THR A 630 2.04 -29.09 -11.58
N GLY A 631 1.67 -30.37 -11.68
CA GLY A 631 2.31 -31.46 -10.94
C GLY A 631 1.78 -31.67 -9.53
N GLU A 632 0.84 -30.86 -9.06
CA GLU A 632 0.20 -31.01 -7.76
C GLU A 632 -1.26 -31.47 -7.87
N THR A 633 -1.85 -31.90 -6.75
CA THR A 633 -3.27 -32.23 -6.67
C THR A 633 -4.08 -30.95 -6.57
N GLN A 634 -5.17 -30.85 -7.35
CA GLN A 634 -6.08 -29.72 -7.32
C GLN A 634 -6.63 -29.49 -5.90
N GLY A 635 -6.56 -28.21 -5.45
CA GLY A 635 -6.99 -27.78 -4.13
C GLY A 635 -8.33 -27.03 -4.13
N TYR A 636 -9.04 -27.11 -3.00
CA TYR A 636 -10.35 -26.51 -2.80
C TYR A 636 -10.44 -25.79 -1.47
N GLY A 637 -11.16 -24.71 -1.42
CA GLY A 637 -11.41 -24.00 -0.18
C GLY A 637 -12.50 -22.95 -0.28
N GLY A 638 -12.78 -22.32 0.85
CA GLY A 638 -13.74 -21.24 0.91
C GLY A 638 -14.02 -20.78 2.32
N PHE A 639 -14.82 -19.74 2.43
CA PHE A 639 -15.26 -19.20 3.71
C PHE A 639 -16.67 -18.61 3.64
N ALA A 640 -17.28 -18.42 4.83
CA ALA A 640 -18.51 -17.66 5.02
C ALA A 640 -18.37 -16.75 6.25
N ASP A 641 -18.56 -15.45 6.04
CA ASP A 641 -18.59 -14.43 7.09
C ASP A 641 -20.02 -13.88 7.20
N ILE A 642 -20.65 -14.08 8.35
CA ILE A 642 -22.04 -13.68 8.64
C ILE A 642 -22.00 -12.65 9.76
N ARG A 643 -22.47 -11.42 9.49
CA ARG A 643 -22.52 -10.34 10.49
C ARG A 643 -23.97 -9.95 10.75
N TYR A 644 -24.32 -9.83 12.01
CA TYR A 644 -25.65 -9.46 12.49
C TYR A 644 -25.58 -8.22 13.37
N TYR A 645 -26.35 -7.20 13.03
CA TYR A 645 -26.43 -5.91 13.69
C TYR A 645 -27.85 -5.72 14.25
N PRO A 646 -28.17 -6.27 15.45
CA PRO A 646 -29.53 -6.18 16.01
C PRO A 646 -29.97 -4.76 16.33
N ARG A 647 -29.03 -3.90 16.71
CA ARG A 647 -29.24 -2.49 17.01
C ARG A 647 -27.94 -1.70 16.92
N GLN A 648 -28.02 -0.36 16.94
CA GLN A 648 -26.87 0.53 16.99
C GLN A 648 -25.95 0.16 18.16
N GLY A 649 -24.65 0.10 17.90
CA GLY A 649 -23.60 -0.20 18.89
C GLY A 649 -23.40 -1.68 19.19
N ILE A 650 -24.22 -2.61 18.70
CA ILE A 650 -24.04 -4.05 18.89
C ILE A 650 -23.86 -4.75 17.56
N SER A 651 -22.82 -5.56 17.47
CA SER A 651 -22.56 -6.42 16.32
C SER A 651 -22.12 -7.80 16.76
N HIS A 652 -22.59 -8.81 16.02
CA HIS A 652 -22.18 -10.20 16.11
C HIS A 652 -21.59 -10.62 14.77
N SER A 653 -20.54 -11.43 14.77
CA SER A 653 -19.95 -11.99 13.57
C SER A 653 -19.66 -13.45 13.77
N LEU A 654 -20.03 -14.26 12.80
CA LEU A 654 -19.68 -15.67 12.69
C LEU A 654 -18.82 -15.86 11.45
N SER A 655 -17.66 -16.48 11.57
CA SER A 655 -16.79 -16.86 10.46
C SER A 655 -16.62 -18.37 10.41
N LEU A 656 -16.70 -18.93 9.20
CA LEU A 656 -16.52 -20.34 8.91
C LEU A 656 -15.51 -20.46 7.78
N ASP A 657 -14.45 -21.26 7.97
CA ASP A 657 -13.40 -21.48 6.98
C ASP A 657 -13.24 -22.97 6.71
N TYR A 658 -12.94 -23.27 5.46
CA TYR A 658 -12.47 -24.58 5.01
C TYR A 658 -11.43 -24.38 3.91
N PHE A 659 -10.19 -24.82 4.14
CA PHE A 659 -9.11 -24.83 3.15
C PHE A 659 -8.45 -26.21 3.20
N ASP A 660 -8.56 -26.96 2.13
CA ASP A 660 -7.95 -28.29 2.09
C ASP A 660 -6.42 -28.22 2.08
N ARG A 661 -5.75 -29.35 2.18
CA ARG A 661 -4.28 -29.43 2.22
C ARG A 661 -3.61 -29.13 0.90
N HIS A 662 -4.32 -29.27 -0.20
CA HIS A 662 -3.83 -29.06 -1.56
C HIS A 662 -4.12 -27.65 -2.08
N LEU A 663 -4.92 -26.86 -1.35
CA LEU A 663 -5.19 -25.48 -1.76
C LEU A 663 -3.90 -24.67 -1.67
N ASP A 664 -3.37 -24.29 -2.82
CA ASP A 664 -2.27 -23.32 -2.94
C ASP A 664 -2.70 -22.18 -3.86
N ILE A 665 -2.66 -20.97 -3.31
CA ILE A 665 -2.94 -19.72 -4.03
C ILE A 665 -1.76 -18.74 -3.97
N ASN A 666 -0.63 -19.16 -3.38
CA ASN A 666 0.44 -18.26 -2.98
C ASN A 666 1.37 -17.83 -4.14
N ASP A 667 1.23 -18.40 -5.33
CA ASP A 667 1.96 -17.95 -6.52
C ASP A 667 1.56 -16.51 -6.93
N ALA A 668 0.26 -16.20 -6.94
CA ALA A 668 -0.27 -14.86 -7.20
C ALA A 668 -0.94 -14.23 -5.98
N GLY A 669 -1.34 -15.03 -5.00
CA GLY A 669 -2.14 -14.63 -3.85
C GLY A 669 -1.41 -14.69 -2.52
N TYR A 670 -2.20 -14.65 -1.44
CA TYR A 670 -1.73 -14.83 -0.07
C TYR A 670 -2.77 -15.58 0.76
N LEU A 671 -2.40 -16.76 1.21
CA LEU A 671 -3.09 -17.56 2.20
C LEU A 671 -2.05 -18.00 3.24
N ARG A 672 -2.21 -17.56 4.46
CA ARG A 672 -1.25 -17.85 5.54
C ARG A 672 -1.18 -19.34 5.87
N ARG A 673 -2.30 -20.06 5.76
CA ARG A 673 -2.41 -21.47 6.11
C ARG A 673 -3.50 -22.18 5.30
N ASN A 674 -3.14 -23.22 4.62
CA ASN A 674 -4.04 -24.27 4.12
C ASN A 674 -4.16 -25.42 5.13
N ASP A 675 -4.72 -26.57 4.76
CA ASP A 675 -4.97 -27.71 5.66
C ASP A 675 -5.66 -27.24 6.94
N SER A 676 -6.76 -26.52 6.82
CA SER A 676 -7.46 -25.93 7.96
C SER A 676 -8.96 -25.80 7.77
N LYS A 677 -9.70 -26.02 8.84
CA LYS A 677 -11.11 -25.69 9.01
C LYS A 677 -11.27 -24.93 10.32
N SER A 678 -12.03 -23.85 10.32
CA SER A 678 -12.17 -23.04 11.53
C SER A 678 -13.57 -22.47 11.68
N ILE A 679 -13.92 -22.19 12.93
CA ILE A 679 -15.09 -21.44 13.33
C ILE A 679 -14.67 -20.32 14.27
N GLY A 680 -15.18 -19.12 14.01
CA GLY A 680 -14.94 -17.94 14.85
C GLY A 680 -16.22 -17.19 15.14
N TYR A 681 -16.43 -16.82 16.40
CA TYR A 681 -17.49 -15.93 16.81
C TYR A 681 -16.91 -14.68 17.46
N TYR A 682 -17.40 -13.51 17.06
CA TYR A 682 -16.98 -12.22 17.60
C TYR A 682 -18.20 -11.35 17.90
N MET A 683 -18.24 -10.78 19.09
CA MET A 683 -19.25 -9.81 19.52
C MET A 683 -18.57 -8.50 19.90
N ARG A 684 -19.14 -7.39 19.49
CA ARG A 684 -18.77 -6.05 19.96
C ARG A 684 -19.99 -5.31 20.48
N SER A 685 -19.87 -4.72 21.65
CA SER A 685 -20.86 -3.81 22.22
C SER A 685 -20.19 -2.44 22.46
N ARG A 686 -20.65 -1.40 21.77
CA ARG A 686 -20.18 -0.02 21.91
C ARG A 686 -21.27 0.84 22.52
N ARG A 687 -20.92 1.59 23.54
CA ARG A 687 -21.84 2.46 24.30
C ARG A 687 -21.23 3.84 24.50
N SER A 688 -22.02 4.90 24.27
CA SER A 688 -21.64 6.31 24.43
C SER A 688 -22.60 7.06 25.36
N ASP A 689 -23.43 6.30 26.10
CA ASP A 689 -24.44 6.76 27.05
C ASP A 689 -24.03 6.60 28.51
N ILE A 690 -22.75 6.42 28.82
CA ILE A 690 -22.20 6.17 30.15
C ILE A 690 -21.61 7.48 30.67
N GLU A 691 -22.07 7.98 31.82
CA GLU A 691 -21.71 9.30 32.35
C GLU A 691 -20.21 9.50 32.61
N TRP A 692 -19.49 8.50 33.12
CA TRP A 692 -18.09 8.62 33.51
C TRP A 692 -17.08 8.36 32.42
N VAL A 693 -17.53 7.89 31.24
CA VAL A 693 -16.69 7.71 30.06
C VAL A 693 -17.37 8.27 28.82
N LYS A 694 -16.59 8.82 27.93
CA LYS A 694 -17.08 9.29 26.63
C LYS A 694 -17.56 8.15 25.74
N GLN A 695 -16.86 7.01 25.79
CA GLN A 695 -17.24 5.80 25.06
C GLN A 695 -16.66 4.55 25.74
N SER A 696 -17.43 3.48 25.76
CA SER A 696 -17.04 2.15 26.20
C SER A 696 -17.24 1.15 25.04
N SER A 697 -16.28 0.26 24.82
CA SER A 697 -16.39 -0.81 23.81
C SER A 697 -15.93 -2.14 24.41
N THR A 698 -16.89 -3.04 24.61
CA THR A 698 -16.62 -4.42 25.06
C THR A 698 -16.49 -5.34 23.84
N ARG A 699 -15.51 -6.21 23.88
CA ARG A 699 -15.24 -7.22 22.84
C ARG A 699 -15.23 -8.62 23.46
N PHE A 700 -15.85 -9.54 22.77
CA PHE A 700 -15.80 -10.96 23.10
C PHE A 700 -15.51 -11.73 21.83
N SER A 701 -14.55 -12.65 21.86
CA SER A 701 -14.29 -13.55 20.74
C SER A 701 -13.97 -14.96 21.20
N LEU A 702 -14.51 -15.92 20.46
CA LEU A 702 -14.23 -17.34 20.60
C LEU A 702 -13.88 -17.87 19.21
N SER A 703 -12.77 -18.57 19.09
CA SER A 703 -12.38 -19.23 17.85
C SER A 703 -11.80 -20.60 18.11
N SER A 704 -12.01 -21.51 17.17
CA SER A 704 -11.39 -22.83 17.18
C SER A 704 -11.12 -23.26 15.74
N GLY A 705 -9.97 -23.91 15.53
CA GLY A 705 -9.54 -24.37 14.22
C GLY A 705 -8.85 -25.74 14.31
N TRP A 706 -9.03 -26.50 13.26
CA TRP A 706 -8.51 -27.86 13.12
C TRP A 706 -7.81 -28.01 11.77
N ASN A 707 -6.82 -28.89 11.66
CA ASN A 707 -6.39 -29.39 10.37
C ASN A 707 -7.46 -30.32 9.74
N ILE A 708 -7.31 -30.70 8.51
CA ILE A 708 -8.26 -31.60 7.83
C ILE A 708 -8.32 -32.99 8.49
N SER A 709 -7.20 -33.43 9.08
CA SER A 709 -7.14 -34.68 9.85
C SER A 709 -7.93 -34.64 11.17
N GLY A 710 -8.41 -33.46 11.59
CA GLY A 710 -9.27 -33.27 12.76
C GLY A 710 -8.55 -32.90 14.05
N GLU A 711 -7.22 -32.66 13.99
CA GLU A 711 -6.46 -32.19 15.16
C GLU A 711 -6.71 -30.70 15.40
N ASN A 712 -6.97 -30.31 16.64
CA ASN A 712 -7.12 -28.88 16.97
C ASN A 712 -5.79 -28.16 16.90
N THR A 713 -5.67 -27.21 15.99
CA THR A 713 -4.43 -26.45 15.72
C THR A 713 -4.49 -25.00 16.18
N SER A 714 -5.68 -24.51 16.51
CA SER A 714 -5.83 -23.17 17.05
C SER A 714 -7.13 -23.07 17.86
N SER A 715 -7.06 -22.51 19.06
CA SER A 715 -8.23 -22.14 19.85
C SER A 715 -7.91 -20.94 20.70
N ARG A 716 -8.86 -20.01 20.81
CA ARG A 716 -8.69 -18.77 21.59
C ARG A 716 -10.02 -18.25 22.10
N LEU A 717 -10.05 -17.92 23.37
CA LEU A 717 -11.06 -17.09 23.99
C LEU A 717 -10.46 -15.74 24.36
N ARG A 718 -11.08 -14.63 23.98
CA ARG A 718 -10.65 -13.28 24.32
C ARG A 718 -11.81 -12.45 24.80
N VAL A 719 -11.60 -11.71 25.90
CA VAL A 719 -12.49 -10.69 26.44
C VAL A 719 -11.70 -9.39 26.54
N GLY A 720 -12.22 -8.33 25.93
CA GLY A 720 -11.54 -7.05 25.91
C GLY A 720 -12.47 -5.89 26.23
N GLN A 721 -11.92 -4.87 26.87
CA GLN A 721 -12.58 -3.65 27.24
C GLN A 721 -11.75 -2.45 26.77
N HIS A 722 -12.36 -1.52 26.03
CA HIS A 722 -11.78 -0.24 25.67
C HIS A 722 -12.62 0.89 26.24
N LEU A 723 -12.02 1.74 27.05
CA LEU A 723 -12.61 2.91 27.69
C LEU A 723 -11.95 4.17 27.14
N SER A 724 -12.75 5.08 26.59
CA SER A 724 -12.31 6.44 26.24
C SER A 724 -12.91 7.42 27.24
N PHE A 725 -12.08 8.14 27.96
CA PHE A 725 -12.49 9.07 28.99
C PHE A 725 -12.79 10.47 28.44
N HIS A 726 -13.49 11.30 29.22
CA HIS A 726 -13.83 12.67 28.82
C HIS A 726 -12.61 13.59 28.68
N ASN A 727 -11.52 13.30 29.35
CA ASN A 727 -10.22 13.98 29.21
C ASN A 727 -9.40 13.49 28.00
N LEU A 728 -10.02 12.71 27.10
CA LEU A 728 -9.47 12.13 25.87
C LEU A 728 -8.33 11.12 26.10
N THR A 729 -8.08 10.68 27.31
CA THR A 729 -7.23 9.51 27.54
C THR A 729 -8.03 8.23 27.26
N SER A 730 -7.36 7.14 26.98
CA SER A 730 -8.03 5.85 26.82
C SER A 730 -7.24 4.69 27.41
N LEU A 731 -8.00 3.65 27.80
CA LEU A 731 -7.47 2.43 28.40
C LEU A 731 -8.05 1.22 27.66
N MET A 732 -7.18 0.31 27.23
CA MET A 732 -7.56 -0.97 26.67
C MET A 732 -7.03 -2.09 27.55
N ILE A 733 -7.90 -3.06 27.86
CA ILE A 733 -7.57 -4.23 28.66
C ILE A 733 -8.09 -5.44 27.89
N ASP A 734 -7.25 -6.43 27.67
CA ASP A 734 -7.62 -7.69 27.06
C ASP A 734 -7.13 -8.86 27.93
N ALA A 735 -7.97 -9.87 28.10
CA ALA A 735 -7.64 -11.14 28.71
C ALA A 735 -7.87 -12.26 27.70
N GLU A 736 -6.94 -13.19 27.60
CA GLU A 736 -6.91 -14.24 26.60
C GLU A 736 -6.64 -15.59 27.23
N PHE A 737 -7.35 -16.61 26.77
CA PHE A 737 -7.13 -18.00 27.10
C PHE A 737 -6.94 -18.80 25.81
N TYR A 738 -5.87 -19.55 25.74
CA TYR A 738 -5.53 -20.42 24.63
C TYR A 738 -5.57 -21.87 25.14
N PRO A 739 -6.62 -22.65 24.83
CA PRO A 739 -6.64 -24.06 25.15
C PRO A 739 -5.48 -24.84 24.51
N SER A 740 -5.12 -25.96 25.10
CA SER A 740 -4.13 -26.90 24.55
C SER A 740 -4.46 -27.26 23.10
N ARG A 741 -3.46 -27.28 22.25
CA ARG A 741 -3.57 -27.51 20.82
C ARG A 741 -2.39 -28.27 20.25
N ILE A 742 -2.54 -28.73 19.03
CA ILE A 742 -1.44 -29.31 18.25
C ILE A 742 -0.76 -28.18 17.45
N GLU A 743 0.55 -28.14 17.49
CA GLU A 743 1.38 -27.34 16.58
C GLU A 743 1.95 -28.28 15.50
N ASP A 744 1.61 -28.02 14.25
CA ASP A 744 1.91 -28.87 13.10
C ASP A 744 2.76 -28.18 12.01
N ARG A 745 3.15 -26.92 12.22
CA ARG A 745 3.88 -26.13 11.21
C ARG A 745 5.29 -25.72 11.67
N ASN A 746 5.46 -25.29 12.94
CA ASN A 746 6.74 -24.78 13.41
C ASN A 746 7.82 -25.88 13.64
N SER A 747 7.51 -27.11 13.29
CA SER A 747 8.48 -28.21 13.10
C SER A 747 9.08 -28.26 11.69
N PHE A 748 8.61 -27.40 10.77
CA PHE A 748 9.03 -27.37 9.36
C PHE A 748 8.90 -28.73 8.66
N GLY A 749 7.78 -29.44 8.91
CA GLY A 749 7.49 -30.75 8.31
C GLY A 749 8.02 -31.98 9.10
N ASN A 750 8.67 -31.77 10.25
CA ASN A 750 9.25 -32.84 11.04
C ASN A 750 8.29 -33.42 12.12
N GLY A 751 6.97 -33.34 11.89
CA GLY A 751 5.93 -33.86 12.76
C GLY A 751 5.19 -32.78 13.54
N SER A 752 4.16 -33.20 14.29
CA SER A 752 3.31 -32.31 15.10
C SER A 752 3.54 -32.56 16.60
N TYR A 753 3.37 -31.55 17.43
CA TYR A 753 3.51 -31.65 18.88
C TYR A 753 2.43 -30.89 19.64
N ARG A 754 2.22 -31.26 20.88
CA ARG A 754 1.18 -30.66 21.73
C ARG A 754 1.73 -29.46 22.51
N ILE A 755 1.01 -28.34 22.42
CA ILE A 755 1.22 -27.13 23.21
C ILE A 755 0.22 -27.13 24.38
N SER A 756 0.65 -26.69 25.55
CA SER A 756 -0.16 -26.57 26.77
C SER A 756 -1.18 -25.42 26.69
N ASP A 757 -2.13 -25.41 27.64
CA ASP A 757 -3.00 -24.27 27.88
C ASP A 757 -2.19 -23.05 28.27
N ARG A 758 -2.62 -21.85 27.77
CA ARG A 758 -1.90 -20.61 28.03
C ARG A 758 -2.86 -19.46 28.32
N LEU A 759 -2.43 -18.60 29.19
CA LEU A 759 -3.09 -17.33 29.51
C LEU A 759 -2.29 -16.16 28.96
N GLY A 760 -2.98 -15.09 28.61
CA GLY A 760 -2.41 -13.81 28.20
C GLY A 760 -3.22 -12.64 28.76
N PHE A 761 -2.54 -11.53 28.99
CA PHE A 761 -3.13 -10.29 29.45
C PHE A 761 -2.41 -9.10 28.81
N ASP A 762 -3.18 -8.19 28.21
CA ASP A 762 -2.67 -6.98 27.54
C ASP A 762 -3.30 -5.74 28.18
N LEU A 763 -2.49 -4.70 28.37
CA LEU A 763 -2.91 -3.40 28.88
C LEU A 763 -2.25 -2.31 28.04
N ASP A 764 -3.08 -1.45 27.40
CA ASP A 764 -2.63 -0.29 26.66
C ASP A 764 -3.26 0.98 27.25
N TYR A 765 -2.44 1.96 27.57
CA TYR A 765 -2.87 3.30 27.99
C TYR A 765 -2.41 4.34 26.97
N PHE A 766 -3.32 5.22 26.58
CA PHE A 766 -3.07 6.32 25.64
C PHE A 766 -3.39 7.66 26.31
N SER A 767 -2.47 8.60 26.23
CA SER A 767 -2.74 10.00 26.60
C SER A 767 -3.56 10.71 25.52
N ASP A 768 -3.92 11.98 25.73
CA ASP A 768 -4.67 12.77 24.77
C ASP A 768 -3.87 13.01 23.48
N THR A 769 -4.31 12.42 22.37
CA THR A 769 -3.67 12.54 21.04
C THR A 769 -3.80 13.93 20.42
N SER A 770 -4.66 14.81 20.93
CA SER A 770 -4.81 16.19 20.47
C SER A 770 -3.66 17.10 20.92
N LYS A 771 -2.94 16.73 21.98
CA LYS A 771 -1.86 17.52 22.58
C LYS A 771 -0.59 17.47 21.73
N ARG A 772 0.27 18.47 21.91
CA ARG A 772 1.62 18.50 21.29
C ARG A 772 2.55 17.41 21.81
N PHE A 773 2.34 16.98 23.06
CA PHE A 773 3.01 15.85 23.66
C PHE A 773 2.00 14.74 23.93
N PHE A 774 2.19 13.62 23.25
CA PHE A 774 1.37 12.41 23.35
C PHE A 774 2.27 11.24 23.75
N TYR A 775 1.78 10.38 24.61
CA TYR A 775 2.46 9.14 24.97
C TYR A 775 1.48 7.97 25.08
N MET A 776 1.99 6.79 24.80
CA MET A 776 1.32 5.50 24.95
C MET A 776 2.21 4.59 25.77
N ILE A 777 1.61 3.80 26.66
CA ILE A 777 2.27 2.74 27.43
C ILE A 777 1.54 1.44 27.13
N ARG A 778 2.31 0.41 26.86
CA ARG A 778 1.81 -0.93 26.62
C ARG A 778 2.54 -1.92 27.52
N ALA A 779 1.79 -2.79 28.20
CA ALA A 779 2.32 -3.90 28.98
C ALA A 779 1.54 -5.16 28.62
N ASP A 780 2.24 -6.23 28.28
CA ASP A 780 1.61 -7.52 28.06
C ASP A 780 2.39 -8.66 28.73
N TRP A 781 1.66 -9.65 29.16
CA TRP A 781 2.13 -10.91 29.70
C TRP A 781 1.43 -12.05 28.99
N GLN A 782 2.18 -13.11 28.69
CA GLN A 782 1.65 -14.33 28.12
C GLN A 782 2.52 -15.51 28.54
N GLN A 783 1.90 -16.66 28.82
CA GLN A 783 2.60 -17.92 29.01
C GLN A 783 3.16 -18.44 27.68
N GLU A 784 4.33 -19.04 27.71
CA GLU A 784 4.98 -19.65 26.55
C GLU A 784 4.39 -21.02 26.22
N ASP A 785 4.79 -21.58 25.06
CA ASP A 785 4.14 -22.74 24.44
C ASP A 785 4.21 -24.03 25.26
N ILE A 786 5.27 -24.25 26.01
CA ILE A 786 5.47 -25.45 26.86
C ILE A 786 5.49 -25.03 28.33
N GLU A 787 6.41 -24.15 28.66
CA GLU A 787 6.61 -23.61 30.01
C GLU A 787 7.25 -22.22 29.88
N GLY A 788 7.22 -21.45 30.96
CA GLY A 788 7.76 -20.10 31.02
C GLY A 788 6.78 -18.99 30.67
N ASN A 789 7.29 -17.79 30.64
CA ASN A 789 6.49 -16.58 30.48
C ASN A 789 7.19 -15.59 29.56
N ARG A 790 6.39 -14.83 28.88
CA ARG A 790 6.81 -13.68 28.08
C ARG A 790 6.21 -12.41 28.67
N TYR A 791 7.09 -11.45 28.95
CA TYR A 791 6.71 -10.10 29.40
C TYR A 791 7.16 -9.09 28.34
N ARG A 792 6.28 -8.21 27.91
CA ARG A 792 6.59 -7.12 27.03
C ARG A 792 6.21 -5.79 27.66
N LEU A 793 7.14 -4.85 27.69
CA LEU A 793 6.90 -3.47 28.06
C LEU A 793 7.26 -2.60 26.86
N GLY A 794 6.32 -1.80 26.41
CA GLY A 794 6.50 -0.90 25.27
C GLY A 794 5.93 0.47 25.55
N GLY A 795 6.31 1.42 24.72
CA GLY A 795 5.77 2.76 24.76
C GLY A 795 6.10 3.54 23.52
N SER A 796 5.33 4.57 23.29
CA SER A 796 5.53 5.55 22.24
C SER A 796 5.45 6.93 22.84
N VAL A 797 6.37 7.80 22.45
CA VAL A 797 6.35 9.23 22.76
C VAL A 797 6.35 9.99 21.45
N VAL A 798 5.35 10.83 21.25
CA VAL A 798 5.26 11.71 20.09
C VAL A 798 5.26 13.15 20.59
N TRP A 799 6.26 13.91 20.15
CA TRP A 799 6.40 15.31 20.47
C TRP A 799 6.32 16.19 19.22
N ARG A 800 5.47 17.20 19.26
CA ARG A 800 5.21 18.15 18.17
C ARG A 800 5.49 19.57 18.65
N PRO A 801 6.75 20.01 18.61
CA PRO A 801 7.09 21.37 19.05
C PRO A 801 6.37 22.44 18.21
N THR A 802 6.17 22.16 16.94
CA THR A 802 5.42 23.00 15.99
C THR A 802 4.49 22.13 15.14
N ASP A 803 3.60 22.75 14.38
CA ASP A 803 2.70 22.05 13.46
C ASP A 803 3.44 21.40 12.26
N ARG A 804 4.73 21.78 12.07
CA ARG A 804 5.62 21.29 10.98
C ARG A 804 6.60 20.22 11.41
N ILE A 805 6.81 20.01 12.70
CA ILE A 805 7.78 19.03 13.22
C ILE A 805 7.06 18.00 14.07
N THR A 806 7.25 16.74 13.72
CA THR A 806 6.82 15.59 14.52
C THR A 806 8.05 14.73 14.83
N MET A 807 8.30 14.46 16.09
CA MET A 807 9.30 13.51 16.56
C MET A 807 8.58 12.36 17.24
N SER A 808 8.84 11.14 16.82
CA SER A 808 8.31 9.93 17.42
C SER A 808 9.46 9.04 17.89
N LEU A 809 9.33 8.56 19.11
CA LEU A 809 10.21 7.54 19.67
C LEU A 809 9.32 6.40 20.15
N ASP A 810 9.43 5.27 19.51
CA ASP A 810 8.76 4.04 19.90
C ASP A 810 9.80 3.07 20.45
N GLY A 811 9.43 2.31 21.47
CA GLY A 811 10.33 1.32 22.03
C GLY A 811 9.55 0.14 22.59
N ARG A 812 10.10 -1.07 22.39
CA ARG A 812 9.58 -2.29 23.00
C ARG A 812 10.73 -3.11 23.53
N TYR A 813 10.61 -3.52 24.78
CA TYR A 813 11.47 -4.51 25.39
C TYR A 813 10.65 -5.77 25.68
N THR A 814 11.14 -6.91 25.24
CA THR A 814 10.57 -8.23 25.50
C THR A 814 11.59 -9.07 26.25
N THR A 815 11.16 -9.67 27.35
CA THR A 815 11.91 -10.75 28.01
C THR A 815 11.04 -11.98 28.05
N GLN A 816 11.62 -13.12 27.77
CA GLN A 816 10.91 -14.39 27.74
C GLN A 816 11.84 -15.51 28.22
N ASP A 817 11.29 -16.37 29.04
CA ASP A 817 11.87 -17.63 29.47
C ASP A 817 11.05 -18.74 28.86
N GLY A 818 11.68 -19.73 28.22
CA GLY A 818 10.99 -20.84 27.56
C GLY A 818 10.53 -20.59 26.11
N TRP A 819 11.12 -19.63 25.43
CA TRP A 819 10.85 -19.42 24.00
C TRP A 819 11.23 -20.63 23.15
N LEU A 820 10.24 -21.38 22.66
CA LEU A 820 10.43 -22.62 21.92
C LEU A 820 10.77 -22.36 20.44
N LEU A 821 11.89 -22.94 19.99
CA LEU A 821 12.31 -22.91 18.58
C LEU A 821 12.67 -24.30 18.09
N HIS A 822 12.31 -24.61 16.84
CA HIS A 822 12.78 -25.79 16.13
C HIS A 822 14.27 -25.64 15.79
N ARG A 823 15.04 -26.73 15.94
CA ARG A 823 16.47 -26.73 15.65
C ARG A 823 16.78 -27.50 14.36
N SER A 824 16.47 -28.77 14.33
CA SER A 824 16.66 -29.64 13.17
C SER A 824 15.94 -30.97 13.39
N GLY A 825 15.39 -31.57 12.33
CA GLY A 825 14.67 -32.82 12.43
C GLY A 825 13.58 -32.78 13.53
N THR A 826 13.62 -33.69 14.47
CA THR A 826 12.69 -33.76 15.60
C THR A 826 13.15 -33.00 16.86
N SER A 827 14.28 -32.27 16.76
CA SER A 827 14.90 -31.57 17.89
C SER A 827 14.42 -30.10 18.00
N PHE A 828 14.08 -29.72 19.23
CA PHE A 828 13.67 -28.36 19.62
C PHE A 828 14.50 -27.86 20.79
N ALA A 829 14.51 -26.56 21.01
CA ALA A 829 15.10 -25.99 22.20
C ALA A 829 14.28 -24.80 22.71
N THR A 830 14.25 -24.62 24.02
CA THR A 830 13.76 -23.39 24.65
C THR A 830 14.91 -22.43 24.90
N PHE A 831 14.60 -21.15 24.80
CA PHE A 831 15.56 -20.06 24.97
C PHE A 831 15.07 -19.05 26.01
N ASP A 832 16.01 -18.61 26.85
CA ASP A 832 15.87 -17.37 27.63
C ASP A 832 16.31 -16.22 26.72
N ALA A 833 15.36 -15.37 26.32
CA ALA A 833 15.64 -14.35 25.32
C ALA A 833 15.23 -12.95 25.79
N ASN A 834 16.04 -11.97 25.36
CA ASN A 834 15.78 -10.55 25.52
C ASN A 834 15.81 -9.90 24.14
N GLN A 835 14.79 -9.08 23.88
CA GLN A 835 14.67 -8.35 22.62
C GLN A 835 14.44 -6.85 22.87
N TRP A 836 15.15 -6.01 22.14
CA TRP A 836 14.89 -4.59 22.00
C TRP A 836 14.42 -4.28 20.58
N SER A 837 13.39 -3.41 20.46
CA SER A 837 12.88 -2.95 19.17
C SER A 837 12.54 -1.45 19.25
N PRO A 838 13.55 -0.55 19.35
CA PRO A 838 13.33 0.88 19.26
C PRO A 838 13.17 1.35 17.81
N SER A 839 12.38 2.39 17.62
CA SER A 839 12.31 3.15 16.38
C SER A 839 12.23 4.64 16.65
N LEU A 840 12.93 5.43 15.84
CA LEU A 840 12.93 6.89 15.86
C LEU A 840 12.39 7.40 14.51
N GLY A 841 11.42 8.28 14.57
CA GLY A 841 10.91 9.02 13.41
C GLY A 841 11.04 10.52 13.65
N VAL A 842 11.54 11.25 12.67
CA VAL A 842 11.54 12.71 12.65
C VAL A 842 11.00 13.17 11.32
N ASP A 843 9.85 13.83 11.34
CA ASP A 843 9.21 14.42 10.18
C ASP A 843 9.31 15.94 10.27
N TYR A 844 9.86 16.57 9.24
CA TYR A 844 9.92 18.02 9.08
C TYR A 844 9.25 18.44 7.77
N PHE A 845 8.19 19.19 7.87
CA PHE A 845 7.44 19.75 6.76
C PHE A 845 7.83 21.21 6.51
N VAL A 846 8.52 21.48 5.40
CA VAL A 846 8.74 22.85 4.92
C VAL A 846 7.38 23.44 4.49
N SER A 847 6.55 22.61 3.83
CA SER A 847 5.16 22.85 3.45
C SER A 847 4.44 21.51 3.33
N ALA A 848 3.13 21.48 3.06
CA ALA A 848 2.39 20.25 2.75
C ALA A 848 2.98 19.48 1.53
N LYS A 849 3.72 20.18 0.64
CA LYS A 849 4.35 19.63 -0.58
C LYS A 849 5.84 19.30 -0.42
N GLN A 850 6.48 19.67 0.67
CA GLN A 850 7.93 19.45 0.89
C GLN A 850 8.15 18.85 2.26
N HIS A 851 8.71 17.66 2.29
CA HIS A 851 8.84 16.84 3.48
C HIS A 851 10.23 16.19 3.56
N LEU A 852 10.88 16.36 4.71
CA LEU A 852 12.09 15.64 5.08
C LEU A 852 11.76 14.67 6.22
N ARG A 853 12.07 13.39 6.05
CA ARG A 853 11.82 12.34 7.04
C ARG A 853 13.09 11.56 7.34
N LEU A 854 13.41 11.44 8.62
CA LEU A 854 14.37 10.47 9.15
C LEU A 854 13.60 9.35 9.83
N ALA A 855 13.90 8.11 9.45
CA ALA A 855 13.38 6.91 10.10
C ALA A 855 14.54 5.99 10.47
N VAL A 856 14.60 5.57 11.73
CA VAL A 856 15.58 4.60 12.23
C VAL A 856 14.79 3.47 12.90
N GLN A 857 15.01 2.23 12.48
CA GLN A 857 14.41 1.04 13.07
C GLN A 857 15.51 0.05 13.43
N TRP A 858 15.54 -0.40 14.65
CA TRP A 858 16.50 -1.39 15.13
C TRP A 858 15.77 -2.53 15.85
N VAL A 859 16.12 -3.76 15.54
CA VAL A 859 15.64 -4.94 16.26
C VAL A 859 16.85 -5.75 16.67
N ALA A 860 16.99 -5.99 17.97
CA ALA A 860 18.08 -6.79 18.53
C ALA A 860 17.52 -7.88 19.44
N ILE A 861 17.92 -9.11 19.22
CA ILE A 861 17.55 -10.31 20.00
C ILE A 861 18.83 -10.94 20.53
N ARG A 862 18.82 -11.30 21.81
CA ARG A 862 19.82 -12.15 22.43
C ARG A 862 19.10 -13.34 23.01
N ALA A 863 19.50 -14.53 22.61
CA ALA A 863 18.85 -15.79 23.02
C ALA A 863 19.90 -16.76 23.56
N LYS A 864 19.67 -17.25 24.75
CA LYS A 864 20.48 -18.24 25.43
C LYS A 864 19.71 -19.53 25.52
N GLU A 865 20.26 -20.62 24.99
CA GLU A 865 19.63 -21.95 25.05
C GLU A 865 19.48 -22.40 26.51
N ASN A 866 18.27 -22.83 26.87
CA ASN A 866 17.92 -23.31 28.20
C ASN A 866 17.81 -24.83 28.24
N LEU A 867 16.76 -25.41 27.63
CA LEU A 867 16.50 -26.84 27.59
C LEU A 867 16.34 -27.35 26.16
N ARG A 868 16.71 -28.59 25.92
CA ARG A 868 16.45 -29.31 24.67
C ARG A 868 15.30 -30.29 24.81
N TYR A 869 14.58 -30.40 23.73
CA TYR A 869 13.41 -31.28 23.64
C TYR A 869 13.48 -32.11 22.37
N GLU A 870 12.91 -33.28 22.41
CA GLU A 870 12.79 -34.19 21.30
C GLU A 870 11.33 -34.57 21.06
N LEU A 871 10.91 -34.60 19.82
CA LEU A 871 9.62 -35.11 19.38
C LEU A 871 9.72 -36.61 19.15
N LEU A 872 9.37 -37.41 20.17
CA LEU A 872 9.44 -38.88 20.09
C LEU A 872 8.22 -39.50 19.41
N VAL A 873 7.03 -38.91 19.61
CA VAL A 873 5.75 -39.38 19.06
C VAL A 873 4.98 -38.21 18.48
N PRO A 874 4.59 -38.23 17.21
CA PRO A 874 3.76 -37.18 16.62
C PRO A 874 2.47 -36.95 17.37
N GLY A 875 2.09 -35.68 17.60
CA GLY A 875 0.90 -35.29 18.38
C GLY A 875 1.05 -35.36 19.88
N ALA A 876 2.15 -35.88 20.42
CA ALA A 876 2.44 -35.92 21.86
C ALA A 876 3.13 -34.60 22.31
N PRO A 877 3.18 -34.34 23.64
CA PRO A 877 4.05 -33.29 24.17
C PRO A 877 5.53 -33.58 23.83
N LEU A 878 6.31 -32.51 23.63
CA LEU A 878 7.75 -32.63 23.50
C LEU A 878 8.37 -33.19 24.79
N THR A 879 9.36 -34.07 24.66
CA THR A 879 10.05 -34.69 25.79
C THR A 879 11.40 -34.04 26.02
N VAL A 880 11.73 -33.69 27.27
CA VAL A 880 13.04 -33.11 27.61
C VAL A 880 14.13 -34.12 27.28
N ASP A 881 15.10 -33.71 26.47
CA ASP A 881 16.32 -34.47 26.20
C ASP A 881 17.31 -34.28 27.37
N LYS A 882 17.35 -35.26 28.28
CA LYS A 882 18.20 -35.22 29.49
C LYS A 882 19.68 -35.54 29.19
N ASP A 883 19.96 -36.15 28.06
CA ASP A 883 21.31 -36.60 27.67
C ASP A 883 22.07 -35.53 26.89
N SER A 884 21.39 -34.58 26.27
CA SER A 884 22.03 -33.48 25.56
C SER A 884 22.52 -32.41 26.54
N ARG A 885 23.82 -32.17 26.55
CA ARG A 885 24.41 -31.02 27.25
C ARG A 885 24.12 -29.76 26.44
N VAL A 886 23.51 -28.75 27.08
CA VAL A 886 23.40 -27.41 26.48
C VAL A 886 24.82 -26.95 26.10
N SER A 887 25.05 -26.73 24.82
CA SER A 887 26.32 -26.27 24.31
C SER A 887 26.31 -24.75 24.27
N ALA A 888 27.36 -24.10 24.78
CA ALA A 888 27.48 -22.64 24.65
C ALA A 888 27.45 -22.13 23.20
N GLY A 889 27.69 -23.01 22.20
CA GLY A 889 27.60 -22.71 20.78
C GLY A 889 26.19 -22.69 20.20
N SER A 890 25.17 -22.98 21.01
CA SER A 890 23.74 -22.93 20.57
C SER A 890 23.06 -21.58 20.84
N ASN A 891 23.71 -20.74 21.65
CA ASN A 891 23.25 -19.36 21.86
C ASN A 891 23.36 -18.57 20.57
N PHE A 892 22.47 -17.59 20.39
CA PHE A 892 22.52 -16.73 19.21
C PHE A 892 22.12 -15.30 19.54
N SER A 893 22.54 -14.38 18.68
CA SER A 893 22.04 -13.02 18.65
C SER A 893 21.71 -12.61 17.22
N ILE A 894 20.70 -11.76 17.08
CA ILE A 894 20.28 -11.16 15.81
C ILE A 894 20.19 -9.68 16.02
N SER A 895 20.82 -8.89 15.16
CA SER A 895 20.67 -7.46 15.13
C SER A 895 20.41 -6.99 13.70
N ARG A 896 19.33 -6.25 13.50
CA ARG A 896 18.95 -5.68 12.20
C ARG A 896 18.67 -4.20 12.38
N LEU A 897 19.28 -3.38 11.54
CA LEU A 897 19.14 -1.93 11.54
C LEU A 897 18.72 -1.45 10.15
N ASN A 898 17.76 -0.56 10.11
CA ASN A 898 17.40 0.22 8.93
C ASN A 898 17.45 1.70 9.29
N VAL A 899 18.19 2.48 8.53
CA VAL A 899 18.22 3.95 8.60
C VAL A 899 17.82 4.49 7.25
N GLN A 900 16.82 5.35 7.21
CA GLN A 900 16.38 6.02 5.98
C GLN A 900 16.23 7.50 6.22
N LEU A 901 16.87 8.32 5.38
CA LEU A 901 16.67 9.76 5.27
C LEU A 901 16.04 10.04 3.91
N ARG A 902 14.81 10.57 3.90
CA ARG A 902 14.04 10.83 2.70
C ARG A 902 13.62 12.28 2.60
N TYR A 903 13.95 12.92 1.49
CA TYR A 903 13.38 14.20 1.07
C TYR A 903 12.38 13.94 -0.06
N ARG A 904 11.15 14.50 0.05
CA ARG A 904 10.13 14.51 -1.00
C ARG A 904 9.75 15.93 -1.30
N TRP A 905 9.64 16.25 -2.58
CA TRP A 905 9.08 17.49 -3.08
C TRP A 905 8.03 17.21 -4.15
N GLU A 906 6.77 17.51 -3.86
CA GLU A 906 5.69 17.50 -4.83
C GLU A 906 5.78 18.81 -5.64
N ILE A 907 6.37 18.74 -6.84
CA ILE A 907 6.63 19.87 -7.75
C ILE A 907 5.30 20.36 -8.35
N ALA A 908 4.41 19.42 -8.71
CA ALA A 908 3.06 19.64 -9.21
C ALA A 908 2.18 18.47 -8.74
N PRO A 909 0.84 18.56 -8.82
CA PRO A 909 -0.01 17.43 -8.44
C PRO A 909 0.42 16.12 -9.13
N LEU A 910 0.70 15.09 -8.33
CA LEU A 910 1.21 13.77 -8.76
C LEU A 910 2.56 13.80 -9.48
N SER A 911 3.37 14.85 -9.25
CA SER A 911 4.73 15.00 -9.81
C SER A 911 5.72 15.20 -8.67
N ASP A 912 6.59 14.23 -8.45
CA ASP A 912 7.43 14.15 -7.25
C ASP A 912 8.91 14.04 -7.58
N LEU A 913 9.73 14.73 -6.80
CA LEU A 913 11.16 14.48 -6.67
C LEU A 913 11.41 13.81 -5.32
N PHE A 914 12.10 12.67 -5.34
CA PHE A 914 12.59 11.99 -4.17
C PHE A 914 14.10 11.96 -4.14
N VAL A 915 14.67 12.21 -2.95
CA VAL A 915 16.07 11.93 -2.64
C VAL A 915 16.07 11.08 -1.38
N VAL A 916 16.55 9.85 -1.49
CA VAL A 916 16.46 8.85 -0.42
C VAL A 916 17.82 8.25 -0.18
N TYR A 917 18.34 8.40 1.04
CA TYR A 917 19.46 7.63 1.55
C TYR A 917 18.95 6.51 2.42
N THR A 918 19.41 5.28 2.18
CA THR A 918 19.03 4.11 2.95
C THR A 918 20.28 3.30 3.32
N GLN A 919 20.40 2.97 4.61
CA GLN A 919 21.41 2.05 5.13
C GLN A 919 20.70 0.88 5.80
N ASN A 920 20.94 -0.33 5.30
CA ASN A 920 20.47 -1.58 5.90
C ASN A 920 21.66 -2.35 6.46
N ALA A 921 21.51 -2.88 7.66
CA ALA A 921 22.54 -3.69 8.29
C ALA A 921 21.92 -4.90 9.00
N SER A 922 22.62 -6.02 8.95
CA SER A 922 22.22 -7.28 9.60
C SER A 922 23.43 -7.99 10.16
N LEU A 923 23.42 -8.22 11.46
CA LEU A 923 24.50 -8.91 12.19
C LEU A 923 23.94 -10.18 12.87
N PRO A 924 23.88 -11.33 12.18
CA PRO A 924 23.63 -12.61 12.82
C PRO A 924 24.90 -13.10 13.52
N SER A 925 24.77 -13.62 14.72
CA SER A 925 25.89 -14.19 15.49
C SER A 925 25.48 -15.48 16.18
N SER A 926 26.36 -16.45 16.15
CA SER A 926 26.22 -17.73 16.88
C SER A 926 26.55 -17.60 18.38
N THR A 927 26.70 -16.40 18.92
CA THR A 927 26.96 -16.15 20.32
C THR A 927 26.09 -15.03 20.88
N ASP A 928 25.83 -15.06 22.18
CA ASP A 928 25.09 -14.02 22.93
C ASP A 928 26.02 -13.08 23.71
N ARG A 929 27.31 -13.04 23.35
CA ARG A 929 28.36 -12.34 24.13
C ARG A 929 28.26 -10.82 24.07
N LEU A 930 27.75 -10.25 23.01
CA LEU A 930 27.65 -8.82 22.82
C LEU A 930 26.52 -8.21 23.67
N GLY A 931 26.77 -7.11 24.36
CA GLY A 931 25.73 -6.28 24.94
C GLY A 931 24.92 -5.55 23.86
N PHE A 932 23.70 -5.11 24.16
CA PHE A 932 22.84 -4.41 23.18
C PHE A 932 23.51 -3.15 22.62
N ALA A 933 24.24 -2.38 23.40
CA ALA A 933 24.97 -1.21 22.92
C ALA A 933 26.05 -1.58 21.88
N SER A 934 26.82 -2.64 22.15
CA SER A 934 27.84 -3.14 21.21
C SER A 934 27.19 -3.71 19.95
N MET A 935 26.05 -4.42 20.10
CA MET A 935 25.28 -4.93 18.93
C MET A 935 24.82 -3.78 18.03
N PHE A 936 24.33 -2.67 18.60
CA PHE A 936 23.92 -1.51 17.81
C PHE A 936 25.11 -0.90 17.06
N SER A 937 26.22 -0.63 17.77
CA SER A 937 27.42 -0.04 17.16
C SER A 937 27.98 -0.94 16.04
N GLU A 938 28.18 -2.24 16.32
CA GLU A 938 28.69 -3.17 15.31
C GLU A 938 27.77 -3.33 14.11
N THR A 939 26.43 -3.30 14.33
CA THR A 939 25.49 -3.37 13.22
C THR A 939 25.55 -2.09 12.40
N PHE A 940 25.59 -0.92 13.03
CA PHE A 940 25.67 0.37 12.33
C PHE A 940 26.93 0.50 11.47
N ASP A 941 28.07 0.03 11.98
CA ASP A 941 29.37 0.10 11.31
C ASP A 941 29.55 -0.94 10.19
N ASN A 942 28.64 -1.95 10.09
CA ASN A 942 28.72 -3.02 9.10
C ASN A 942 27.44 -3.11 8.26
N PRO A 943 27.18 -2.15 7.35
CA PRO A 943 26.02 -2.18 6.47
C PRO A 943 26.10 -3.34 5.45
N VAL A 944 24.95 -3.91 5.11
CA VAL A 944 24.78 -4.90 4.03
C VAL A 944 24.20 -4.27 2.77
N ALA A 945 23.66 -3.06 2.87
CA ALA A 945 23.28 -2.22 1.74
C ALA A 945 23.34 -0.76 2.17
N GLU A 946 23.95 0.09 1.36
CA GLU A 946 24.05 1.53 1.59
C GLU A 946 23.84 2.28 0.27
N GLN A 947 22.67 2.88 0.10
CA GLN A 947 22.23 3.39 -1.20
C GLN A 947 21.72 4.83 -1.11
N LEU A 948 22.05 5.62 -2.13
CA LEU A 948 21.47 6.92 -2.40
C LEU A 948 20.65 6.84 -3.69
N VAL A 949 19.34 7.06 -3.59
CA VAL A 949 18.41 7.04 -4.70
C VAL A 949 17.90 8.45 -4.98
N VAL A 950 17.98 8.89 -6.24
CA VAL A 950 17.34 10.12 -6.72
C VAL A 950 16.32 9.71 -7.77
N LYS A 951 15.04 10.04 -7.55
CA LYS A 951 13.95 9.69 -8.44
C LYS A 951 13.11 10.91 -8.77
N LEU A 952 12.92 11.19 -10.04
CA LEU A 952 12.01 12.20 -10.55
C LEU A 952 10.89 11.51 -11.34
N ARG A 953 9.65 11.79 -10.98
CA ARG A 953 8.44 11.42 -11.71
C ARG A 953 7.65 12.67 -12.02
N TYR A 954 7.23 12.87 -13.25
CA TYR A 954 6.49 14.06 -13.66
C TYR A 954 5.24 13.70 -14.47
N ARG A 955 4.10 14.35 -14.15
CA ARG A 955 2.82 14.14 -14.84
C ARG A 955 2.69 15.10 -16.02
N PHE A 956 2.47 14.56 -17.21
CA PHE A 956 2.02 15.27 -18.40
C PHE A 956 0.60 14.82 -18.75
N GLY A 957 -0.28 15.72 -19.08
CA GLY A 957 -1.64 15.40 -19.48
C GLY A 957 -2.65 16.44 -19.02
N SER A 958 -3.92 16.22 -19.41
CA SER A 958 -5.03 17.17 -19.16
C SER A 958 -5.79 16.79 -17.89
#